data_68dc892ae6b2f1a2ae987ff2cbada0b2
#
_entry.id   68dc892ae6b2f1a2ae987ff2cbada0b2
#
_cell.length_a   1.000
_cell.length_b   1.000
_cell.length_c   1.000
_cell.angle_alpha   90.00
_cell.angle_beta   90.00
_cell.angle_gamma   90.00
#
_symmetry.space_group_name_H-M   'P 1'
#
loop_
_entity.id
_entity.type
_entity.pdbx_description
1 polymer ?
#
loop_
_entity_poly.entity_id
_entity_poly.type
_entity_poly.pdbx_seq_one_letter_code
_entity_poly.pdbx_strand_id
1 'polypeptide(L)'
;MRKILIGLLGYTFVSQQMLAQTDSIADTRELKAVVVKATNGIKSKFRVDNAEIIGQGQLIRAACCNLGESFTANPSVDVSYSDAATGAKQIKLLGLSGTYVQMLTENVPNLRGAALPYSLGYVPGPWMQSIQVSKGASSVKNGYESTTGQINIEFLKPQGTDGVRANVYQDSELKTEVNLDGSVHLNERLSTATLLHFENRQMDHDGNDDGFMDMPKLRQYNLMHRWAYVSPRWISQLMLRGLHDERNGGQSRKHLAASSSEPLYTTAVKTNRYEAQWKNGFTLNADHNTSVALMLHGSWHDADNMFGRTEYDVTQKNGYAQLMFETDITEHHNLSIGASLNHDYYDERFNPLGALARAESTTSKETTPGVYAQYTYKLGEKLTVMPGVRWDHSSRYGGFFTPRLHVKYSPNSIVTLRTSVGKGYRSPHALAENVSLLASGREIFVSPDLKQEEAWNTGASLGFNIPLFGRNLELNAEYYYTDFVNQMIMNFDGASGQHTLRFENLDGKSYSHTFQVDATYALFSGMTATAAFRLNDVKCTYDGSLRQKPLTSRYKGLLTLSYKTPLELWQFDVTGQLNGGGELYDQSSYPAYFQLQAQVTREFHHFSLYVGGENLTNYKIADPIRHAHHPWSAAFDATQVWGPVTGAMAYVGVRFKLEKL
;
A
#
# COMPACT_ATOMS: atom_id res chain seq x y z
N MET A 1 33.45 -19.38 -19.38
CA MET A 1 33.00 -18.36 -18.44
C MET A 1 34.11 -17.33 -18.17
N ARG A 2 34.64 -16.65 -19.15
CA ARG A 2 35.74 -15.65 -19.00
C ARG A 2 35.69 -14.51 -20.03
N LYS A 3 34.55 -14.27 -20.70
CA LYS A 3 34.40 -13.23 -21.75
C LYS A 3 33.22 -12.26 -21.59
N ILE A 4 32.55 -12.22 -20.42
CA ILE A 4 31.39 -11.31 -20.16
C ILE A 4 31.74 -10.19 -19.16
N LEU A 5 32.96 -10.17 -18.61
CA LEU A 5 33.36 -9.19 -17.58
C LEU A 5 34.27 -8.05 -18.12
N ILE A 6 34.47 -7.89 -19.42
CA ILE A 6 35.41 -6.90 -19.99
C ILE A 6 34.67 -5.76 -20.73
N GLY A 7 33.35 -5.74 -20.74
CA GLY A 7 32.55 -4.68 -21.41
C GLY A 7 32.21 -3.44 -20.56
N LEU A 8 32.67 -3.35 -19.32
CA LEU A 8 32.24 -2.29 -18.37
C LEU A 8 33.35 -1.31 -17.94
N LEU A 9 34.57 -1.41 -18.52
CA LEU A 9 35.71 -0.56 -18.15
C LEU A 9 36.43 -0.05 -19.40
N GLY A 10 35.84 0.86 -20.13
CA GLY A 10 36.54 1.44 -21.25
C GLY A 10 35.85 2.61 -21.96
N TYR A 11 35.62 3.70 -21.23
CA TYR A 11 35.50 5.03 -21.84
C TYR A 11 35.98 6.09 -20.85
N THR A 12 37.26 6.37 -20.89
CA THR A 12 37.86 7.57 -20.27
C THR A 12 38.31 8.53 -21.38
N PHE A 13 37.98 9.80 -21.13
CA PHE A 13 38.58 11.02 -21.70
C PHE A 13 38.38 11.35 -23.18
N VAL A 14 37.54 12.34 -23.44
CA VAL A 14 37.92 13.56 -24.16
C VAL A 14 37.14 14.75 -23.63
N SER A 15 37.86 15.65 -22.95
CA SER A 15 37.41 16.99 -22.60
C SER A 15 37.51 17.92 -23.79
N GLN A 16 36.44 18.60 -24.19
CA GLN A 16 36.56 19.89 -24.89
C GLN A 16 35.52 20.88 -24.33
N GLN A 17 36.09 21.94 -23.78
CA GLN A 17 35.40 23.18 -23.44
C GLN A 17 34.82 23.81 -24.72
N MET A 18 33.56 24.24 -24.69
CA MET A 18 33.08 25.33 -25.52
C MET A 18 32.18 26.26 -24.71
N LEU A 19 32.51 27.52 -24.84
CA LEU A 19 31.98 28.70 -24.17
C LEU A 19 30.52 28.98 -24.53
N ALA A 20 29.87 29.63 -23.56
CA ALA A 20 28.53 30.15 -23.63
C ALA A 20 28.27 31.08 -24.80
N GLN A 21 27.11 30.93 -25.44
CA GLN A 21 26.37 32.03 -26.03
C GLN A 21 24.91 31.96 -25.59
N THR A 22 24.52 32.97 -24.85
CA THR A 22 23.14 33.32 -24.52
C THR A 22 22.44 33.81 -25.78
N ASP A 23 21.34 33.14 -26.17
CA ASP A 23 20.31 33.78 -26.96
C ASP A 23 18.94 33.15 -26.71
N SER A 24 18.02 34.03 -26.33
CA SER A 24 16.55 34.03 -26.36
C SER A 24 15.86 32.69 -26.14
N ILE A 25 15.45 32.52 -24.91
CA ILE A 25 14.50 31.49 -24.46
C ILE A 25 13.12 31.83 -25.02
N ALA A 26 12.70 31.11 -26.05
CA ALA A 26 11.29 30.95 -26.36
C ALA A 26 10.64 30.23 -25.18
N ASP A 27 9.57 30.82 -24.67
CA ASP A 27 8.78 30.38 -23.52
C ASP A 27 8.19 28.97 -23.78
N THR A 28 9.00 27.94 -23.61
CA THR A 28 8.51 26.57 -23.51
C THR A 28 7.92 26.41 -22.12
N ARG A 29 6.61 26.58 -22.00
CA ARG A 29 5.86 26.09 -20.85
C ARG A 29 6.04 24.57 -20.81
N GLU A 30 7.08 24.12 -20.13
CA GLU A 30 7.22 22.75 -19.72
C GLU A 30 5.91 22.38 -19.00
N LEU A 31 5.29 21.28 -19.41
CA LEU A 31 4.37 20.53 -18.56
C LEU A 31 5.19 20.22 -17.31
N LYS A 32 5.10 21.07 -16.30
CA LYS A 32 5.70 20.84 -15.01
C LYS A 32 5.10 19.54 -14.51
N ALA A 33 5.83 18.44 -14.72
CA ALA A 33 5.74 17.34 -13.80
C ALA A 33 5.84 18.02 -12.44
N VAL A 34 4.75 18.01 -11.68
CA VAL A 34 4.73 18.58 -10.34
C VAL A 34 5.67 17.70 -9.54
N VAL A 35 6.95 18.01 -9.60
CA VAL A 35 7.94 17.51 -8.66
C VAL A 35 7.57 18.20 -7.36
N VAL A 36 6.62 17.62 -6.65
CA VAL A 36 6.33 18.00 -5.28
C VAL A 36 7.59 17.60 -4.50
N LYS A 37 8.49 18.56 -4.30
CA LYS A 37 9.46 18.47 -3.21
C LYS A 37 8.62 18.51 -1.93
N ALA A 38 8.09 17.36 -1.55
CA ALA A 38 7.33 17.19 -0.32
C ALA A 38 8.32 17.26 0.85
N THR A 39 8.50 18.45 1.37
CA THR A 39 9.00 18.63 2.72
C THR A 39 7.80 18.43 3.65
N ASN A 40 7.80 17.32 4.41
CA ASN A 40 6.87 17.00 5.50
C ASN A 40 5.40 16.83 5.08
N GLY A 41 4.90 15.58 4.98
CA GLY A 41 3.48 15.15 5.00
C GLY A 41 2.40 16.15 4.58
N ILE A 42 2.63 16.89 3.51
CA ILE A 42 1.79 18.02 3.14
C ILE A 42 0.54 17.47 2.48
N LYS A 43 -0.60 17.61 3.15
CA LYS A 43 -1.90 17.50 2.48
C LYS A 43 -1.89 18.53 1.34
N SER A 44 -1.96 18.04 0.11
CA SER A 44 -1.82 18.91 -1.06
C SER A 44 -2.91 19.98 -1.05
N LYS A 45 -2.52 21.25 -0.87
CA LYS A 45 -3.45 22.39 -0.92
C LYS A 45 -4.14 22.53 -2.28
N PHE A 46 -3.54 22.00 -3.33
CA PHE A 46 -4.01 22.14 -4.71
C PHE A 46 -4.98 21.03 -5.14
N ARG A 47 -4.98 19.88 -4.48
CA ARG A 47 -5.89 18.76 -4.83
C ARG A 47 -7.28 18.98 -4.26
N VAL A 48 -8.29 18.51 -4.98
CA VAL A 48 -9.70 18.55 -4.57
C VAL A 48 -9.99 17.43 -3.58
N ASP A 49 -9.43 16.25 -3.82
CA ASP A 49 -9.51 15.10 -2.94
C ASP A 49 -8.67 15.32 -1.65
N ASN A 50 -9.10 14.67 -0.58
CA ASN A 50 -8.34 14.69 0.67
C ASN A 50 -7.18 13.69 0.58
N ALA A 51 -6.12 14.11 -0.10
CA ALA A 51 -4.94 13.29 -0.34
C ALA A 51 -3.74 13.77 0.47
N GLU A 52 -3.07 12.82 1.09
CA GLU A 52 -1.78 12.99 1.77
C GLU A 52 -0.68 12.40 0.89
N ILE A 53 0.46 13.09 0.77
CA ILE A 53 1.62 12.63 0.03
C ILE A 53 2.74 12.33 1.02
N ILE A 54 3.15 11.06 1.09
CA ILE A 54 4.33 10.59 1.81
C ILE A 54 5.48 10.62 0.81
N GLY A 55 6.34 11.63 0.91
CA GLY A 55 7.49 11.79 0.00
C GLY A 55 8.74 11.08 0.52
N GLN A 56 9.80 11.04 -0.32
CA GLN A 56 11.07 10.39 0.02
C GLN A 56 11.62 10.83 1.38
N GLY A 57 11.56 12.13 1.71
CA GLY A 57 12.04 12.64 3.00
C GLY A 57 11.31 12.07 4.22
N GLN A 58 10.08 11.56 4.07
CA GLN A 58 9.36 10.86 5.13
C GLN A 58 9.64 9.36 5.10
N LEU A 59 9.76 8.76 3.90
CA LEU A 59 10.07 7.33 3.73
C LEU A 59 11.44 6.95 4.34
N ILE A 60 12.39 7.88 4.41
CA ILE A 60 13.72 7.62 4.99
C ILE A 60 13.80 7.85 6.50
N ARG A 61 12.76 8.40 7.16
CA ARG A 61 12.75 8.66 8.62
C ARG A 61 12.63 7.41 9.48
N ALA A 62 12.06 6.36 8.94
CA ALA A 62 12.14 5.01 9.45
C ALA A 62 12.88 4.17 8.41
N ALA A 63 13.51 3.07 8.78
CA ALA A 63 14.06 2.15 7.79
C ALA A 63 12.92 1.42 7.10
N CYS A 64 12.22 2.12 6.19
CA CYS A 64 11.12 1.54 5.44
C CYS A 64 11.65 0.51 4.46
N CYS A 65 11.66 -0.75 4.86
CA CYS A 65 12.10 -1.86 4.04
C CYS A 65 11.09 -2.16 2.92
N ASN A 66 9.78 -1.95 3.20
CA ASN A 66 8.71 -2.22 2.26
C ASN A 66 7.53 -1.24 2.41
N LEU A 67 6.53 -1.37 1.54
CA LEU A 67 5.35 -0.51 1.54
C LEU A 67 4.61 -0.53 2.89
N GLY A 68 4.48 -1.69 3.55
CA GLY A 68 3.79 -1.78 4.85
C GLY A 68 4.47 -0.93 5.93
N GLU A 69 5.78 -0.96 6.01
CA GLU A 69 6.55 -0.19 6.99
C GLU A 69 6.53 1.32 6.73
N SER A 70 6.25 1.72 5.48
CA SER A 70 6.12 3.13 5.09
C SER A 70 4.96 3.87 5.77
N PHE A 71 3.99 3.14 6.31
CA PHE A 71 2.83 3.73 7.00
C PHE A 71 2.98 3.83 8.51
N THR A 72 4.09 3.40 9.10
CA THR A 72 4.28 3.42 10.56
C THR A 72 4.16 4.80 11.17
N ALA A 73 4.60 5.87 10.49
CA ALA A 73 4.43 7.25 10.93
C ALA A 73 3.20 7.94 10.30
N ASN A 74 2.30 7.18 9.65
CA ASN A 74 1.09 7.72 9.03
C ASN A 74 -0.12 7.54 9.94
N PRO A 75 -0.88 8.60 10.28
CA PRO A 75 -2.03 8.48 11.17
C PRO A 75 -3.26 7.86 10.50
N SER A 76 -3.32 7.85 9.17
CA SER A 76 -4.52 7.49 8.41
C SER A 76 -4.58 6.02 8.03
N VAL A 77 -3.42 5.38 7.88
CA VAL A 77 -3.31 3.96 7.49
C VAL A 77 -2.83 3.14 8.67
N ASP A 78 -3.55 2.08 9.00
CA ASP A 78 -3.08 1.06 9.94
C ASP A 78 -2.43 -0.07 9.18
N VAL A 79 -1.36 -0.61 9.74
CA VAL A 79 -0.73 -1.84 9.26
C VAL A 79 -0.71 -2.83 10.41
N SER A 80 -1.17 -4.03 10.16
CA SER A 80 -1.18 -5.14 11.12
C SER A 80 -0.82 -6.44 10.42
N TYR A 81 -0.36 -7.43 11.18
CA TYR A 81 -0.23 -8.79 10.65
C TYR A 81 -1.62 -9.38 10.38
N SER A 82 -1.73 -10.17 9.32
CA SER A 82 -2.94 -10.91 8.98
C SER A 82 -3.01 -12.25 9.71
N ASP A 83 -1.84 -12.85 9.95
CA ASP A 83 -1.64 -14.07 10.71
C ASP A 83 -0.26 -14.07 11.37
N ALA A 84 -0.07 -14.97 12.34
CA ALA A 84 1.18 -15.11 13.11
C ALA A 84 2.18 -16.07 12.47
N ALA A 85 1.84 -16.80 11.41
CA ALA A 85 2.67 -17.89 10.88
C ALA A 85 3.41 -17.52 9.59
N THR A 86 2.83 -16.62 8.75
CA THR A 86 3.38 -16.31 7.42
C THR A 86 4.01 -14.93 7.30
N GLY A 87 3.83 -14.07 8.33
CA GLY A 87 4.27 -12.69 8.30
C GLY A 87 3.53 -11.80 7.29
N ALA A 88 2.37 -12.25 6.80
CA ALA A 88 1.48 -11.45 5.96
C ALA A 88 1.02 -10.21 6.70
N LYS A 89 1.09 -9.05 6.03
CA LYS A 89 0.62 -7.77 6.57
C LYS A 89 -0.57 -7.26 5.77
N GLN A 90 -1.51 -6.65 6.44
CA GLN A 90 -2.67 -5.98 5.83
C GLN A 90 -2.71 -4.52 6.25
N ILE A 91 -3.29 -3.69 5.38
CA ILE A 91 -3.64 -2.31 5.72
C ILE A 91 -5.11 -2.20 6.10
N LYS A 92 -5.42 -1.15 6.88
CA LYS A 92 -6.78 -0.68 7.10
C LYS A 92 -6.82 0.82 6.85
N LEU A 93 -7.85 1.26 6.14
CA LEU A 93 -8.11 2.67 5.87
C LEU A 93 -9.56 2.97 6.27
N LEU A 94 -9.77 4.03 7.06
CA LEU A 94 -11.08 4.36 7.62
C LEU A 94 -11.69 3.21 8.46
N GLY A 95 -10.85 2.45 9.17
CA GLY A 95 -11.25 1.30 9.98
C GLY A 95 -11.62 0.04 9.20
N LEU A 96 -11.56 0.07 7.86
CA LEU A 96 -11.94 -1.04 6.99
C LEU A 96 -10.72 -1.72 6.37
N SER A 97 -10.86 -3.00 6.01
CA SER A 97 -9.81 -3.83 5.41
C SER A 97 -9.22 -3.22 4.14
N GLY A 98 -7.96 -3.54 3.86
CA GLY A 98 -7.26 -3.16 2.63
C GLY A 98 -7.91 -3.65 1.34
N THR A 99 -8.78 -4.65 1.39
CA THR A 99 -9.60 -5.08 0.25
C THR A 99 -10.51 -3.97 -0.29
N TYR A 100 -10.90 -2.98 0.55
CA TYR A 100 -11.71 -1.81 0.16
C TYR A 100 -10.88 -0.59 -0.25
N VAL A 101 -9.56 -0.71 -0.19
CA VAL A 101 -8.61 0.32 -0.64
C VAL A 101 -8.15 -0.03 -2.04
N GLN A 102 -8.36 0.87 -2.98
CA GLN A 102 -7.84 0.67 -4.33
C GLN A 102 -6.33 0.91 -4.35
N MET A 103 -5.55 -0.14 -4.60
CA MET A 103 -4.11 -0.05 -4.77
C MET A 103 -3.77 0.31 -6.21
N LEU A 104 -2.94 1.33 -6.38
CA LEU A 104 -2.48 1.82 -7.68
C LEU A 104 -0.95 1.83 -7.73
N THR A 105 -0.42 1.52 -8.90
CA THR A 105 0.97 1.78 -9.27
C THR A 105 0.98 2.82 -10.37
N GLU A 106 1.42 4.04 -10.04
CA GLU A 106 1.49 5.15 -10.99
C GLU A 106 0.14 5.40 -11.71
N ASN A 107 -0.94 5.45 -10.91
CA ASN A 107 -2.34 5.65 -11.32
C ASN A 107 -2.96 4.50 -12.14
N VAL A 108 -2.36 3.32 -12.14
CA VAL A 108 -2.93 2.11 -12.76
C VAL A 108 -3.30 1.12 -11.66
N PRO A 109 -4.53 0.56 -11.64
CA PRO A 109 -4.92 -0.49 -10.68
C PRO A 109 -3.94 -1.67 -10.68
N ASN A 110 -3.46 -2.03 -9.49
CA ASN A 110 -2.44 -3.08 -9.31
C ASN A 110 -2.52 -3.67 -7.89
N LEU A 111 -1.78 -4.77 -7.62
CA LEU A 111 -1.64 -5.40 -6.30
C LEU A 111 -3.01 -5.76 -5.66
N ARG A 112 -3.90 -6.35 -6.46
CA ARG A 112 -5.27 -6.73 -6.10
C ARG A 112 -5.47 -8.26 -6.27
N GLY A 113 -6.57 -8.78 -5.74
CA GLY A 113 -6.90 -10.20 -5.82
C GLY A 113 -5.86 -11.08 -5.14
N ALA A 114 -5.34 -12.09 -5.82
CA ALA A 114 -4.37 -13.04 -5.28
C ALA A 114 -3.04 -12.40 -4.82
N ALA A 115 -2.68 -11.23 -5.38
CA ALA A 115 -1.49 -10.50 -4.95
C ALA A 115 -1.68 -9.77 -3.62
N LEU A 116 -2.92 -9.48 -3.19
CA LEU A 116 -3.23 -8.60 -2.06
C LEU A 116 -2.62 -9.07 -0.73
N PRO A 117 -2.69 -10.35 -0.32
CA PRO A 117 -2.26 -10.81 1.01
C PRO A 117 -0.80 -10.49 1.36
N TYR A 118 0.11 -10.52 0.37
CA TYR A 118 1.54 -10.25 0.56
C TYR A 118 2.02 -8.98 -0.16
N SER A 119 1.09 -8.22 -0.78
CA SER A 119 1.39 -7.06 -1.64
C SER A 119 2.25 -5.99 -0.98
N LEU A 120 2.10 -5.78 0.31
CA LEU A 120 2.86 -4.79 1.06
C LEU A 120 4.36 -5.14 1.14
N GLY A 121 4.69 -6.42 1.18
CA GLY A 121 6.07 -6.92 1.12
C GLY A 121 6.68 -6.92 -0.28
N TYR A 122 5.86 -6.88 -1.34
CA TYR A 122 6.37 -6.92 -2.71
C TYR A 122 6.98 -5.61 -3.19
N VAL A 123 6.72 -4.50 -2.50
CA VAL A 123 7.18 -3.16 -2.90
C VAL A 123 8.32 -2.70 -2.00
N PRO A 124 9.57 -2.73 -2.49
CA PRO A 124 10.72 -2.27 -1.71
C PRO A 124 10.62 -0.77 -1.38
N GLY A 125 10.89 -0.42 -0.13
CA GLY A 125 10.86 0.96 0.36
C GLY A 125 11.75 1.92 -0.46
N PRO A 126 13.03 1.58 -0.70
CA PRO A 126 13.95 2.42 -1.46
C PRO A 126 13.54 2.68 -2.92
N TRP A 127 12.64 1.88 -3.50
CA TRP A 127 12.15 2.08 -4.87
C TRP A 127 11.08 3.16 -4.99
N MET A 128 10.45 3.53 -3.86
CA MET A 128 9.35 4.48 -3.84
C MET A 128 9.86 5.93 -3.87
N GLN A 129 9.35 6.70 -4.82
CA GLN A 129 9.54 8.16 -4.85
C GLN A 129 8.53 8.85 -3.93
N SER A 130 7.29 8.38 -3.93
CA SER A 130 6.23 8.83 -3.05
C SER A 130 5.08 7.84 -2.98
N ILE A 131 4.29 7.94 -1.91
CA ILE A 131 3.00 7.27 -1.77
C ILE A 131 1.94 8.35 -1.61
N GLN A 132 0.84 8.22 -2.35
CA GLN A 132 -0.31 9.12 -2.23
C GLN A 132 -1.46 8.34 -1.59
N VAL A 133 -1.94 8.82 -0.46
CA VAL A 133 -3.08 8.24 0.27
C VAL A 133 -4.26 9.18 0.13
N SER A 134 -5.25 8.82 -0.67
CA SER A 134 -6.50 9.56 -0.82
C SER A 134 -7.60 8.85 -0.04
N LYS A 135 -8.27 9.59 0.85
CA LYS A 135 -9.34 9.06 1.71
C LYS A 135 -10.72 9.32 1.13
N GLY A 136 -11.63 8.37 1.34
CA GLY A 136 -13.00 8.43 0.83
C GLY A 136 -13.12 8.04 -0.64
N ALA A 137 -14.29 8.31 -1.24
CA ALA A 137 -14.48 8.10 -2.66
C ALA A 137 -13.45 8.90 -3.46
N SER A 138 -12.72 8.27 -4.38
CA SER A 138 -11.68 8.92 -5.18
C SER A 138 -12.21 9.30 -6.56
N SER A 139 -11.35 9.83 -7.45
CA SER A 139 -11.71 10.16 -8.84
C SER A 139 -12.24 8.93 -9.60
N VAL A 140 -13.26 9.12 -10.43
CA VAL A 140 -13.81 8.08 -11.34
C VAL A 140 -12.81 7.66 -12.44
N LYS A 141 -11.79 8.46 -12.69
CA LYS A 141 -10.74 8.18 -13.67
C LYS A 141 -10.00 6.87 -13.39
N ASN A 142 -9.76 6.55 -12.11
CA ASN A 142 -8.97 5.40 -11.68
C ASN A 142 -9.79 4.11 -11.51
N GLY A 143 -11.09 4.13 -11.89
CA GLY A 143 -11.96 2.97 -11.80
C GLY A 143 -13.02 3.06 -10.71
N TYR A 144 -13.65 1.94 -10.43
CA TYR A 144 -14.82 1.81 -9.57
C TYR A 144 -14.51 1.27 -8.16
N GLU A 145 -13.33 0.69 -7.93
CA GLU A 145 -13.01 -0.11 -6.74
C GLU A 145 -12.69 0.70 -5.48
N SER A 146 -12.51 2.03 -5.57
CA SER A 146 -12.23 2.86 -4.41
C SER A 146 -13.45 3.04 -3.53
N THR A 147 -13.56 2.25 -2.47
CA THR A 147 -14.62 2.36 -1.46
C THR A 147 -14.18 3.22 -0.28
N THR A 148 -13.03 2.94 0.32
CA THR A 148 -12.49 3.70 1.46
C THR A 148 -11.42 4.69 1.05
N GLY A 149 -10.87 4.54 -0.14
CA GLY A 149 -9.83 5.40 -0.68
C GLY A 149 -8.92 4.71 -1.68
N GLN A 150 -7.84 5.41 -2.00
CA GLN A 150 -6.80 4.92 -2.90
C GLN A 150 -5.43 5.10 -2.27
N ILE A 151 -4.54 4.14 -2.53
CA ILE A 151 -3.11 4.26 -2.26
C ILE A 151 -2.39 4.12 -3.59
N ASN A 152 -1.78 5.21 -4.05
CA ASN A 152 -1.01 5.24 -5.30
C ASN A 152 0.49 5.30 -4.99
N ILE A 153 1.23 4.35 -5.55
CA ILE A 153 2.68 4.21 -5.38
C ILE A 153 3.35 4.79 -6.61
N GLU A 154 4.20 5.79 -6.41
CA GLU A 154 5.06 6.33 -7.45
C GLU A 154 6.47 5.78 -7.26
N PHE A 155 6.99 5.06 -8.24
CA PHE A 155 8.36 4.56 -8.24
C PHE A 155 9.34 5.62 -8.75
N LEU A 156 10.63 5.43 -8.44
CA LEU A 156 11.73 6.22 -8.98
C LEU A 156 11.68 6.26 -10.51
N LYS A 157 11.78 7.46 -11.06
CA LYS A 157 11.64 7.70 -12.51
C LYS A 157 13.01 7.71 -13.19
N PRO A 158 13.11 7.18 -14.44
CA PRO A 158 14.35 7.24 -15.23
C PRO A 158 14.83 8.66 -15.56
N GLN A 159 13.90 9.65 -15.58
CA GLN A 159 14.18 11.05 -15.90
C GLN A 159 14.81 11.83 -14.74
N GLY A 160 15.14 11.18 -13.64
CA GLY A 160 15.86 11.79 -12.52
C GLY A 160 17.32 12.09 -12.87
N THR A 161 18.11 12.34 -11.84
CA THR A 161 19.56 12.55 -11.99
C THR A 161 20.25 11.23 -12.36
N ASP A 162 21.13 11.25 -13.34
CA ASP A 162 22.00 10.12 -13.66
C ASP A 162 22.81 9.73 -12.44
N GLY A 163 22.84 8.44 -12.14
CA GLY A 163 23.58 7.98 -10.98
C GLY A 163 23.24 6.56 -10.56
N VAL A 164 23.94 6.13 -9.52
CA VAL A 164 23.75 4.84 -8.87
C VAL A 164 23.47 5.07 -7.40
N ARG A 165 22.47 4.37 -6.87
CA ARG A 165 22.14 4.36 -5.44
C ARG A 165 22.14 2.92 -4.94
N ALA A 166 22.61 2.74 -3.72
CA ALA A 166 22.55 1.46 -3.03
C ALA A 166 22.03 1.69 -1.60
N ASN A 167 21.25 0.75 -1.10
CA ASN A 167 20.86 0.70 0.29
C ASN A 167 21.08 -0.73 0.82
N VAL A 168 21.80 -0.85 1.92
CA VAL A 168 22.00 -2.11 2.64
C VAL A 168 21.44 -1.94 4.03
N TYR A 169 20.64 -2.89 4.45
CA TYR A 169 19.97 -2.91 5.75
C TYR A 169 20.19 -4.27 6.41
N GLN A 170 20.35 -4.25 7.72
CA GLN A 170 20.44 -5.44 8.57
C GLN A 170 19.74 -5.17 9.89
N ASP A 171 18.92 -6.12 10.37
CA ASP A 171 18.31 -6.05 11.69
C ASP A 171 18.84 -7.12 12.66
N SER A 172 18.38 -7.06 13.92
CA SER A 172 18.74 -8.00 14.98
C SER A 172 18.22 -9.42 14.77
N GLU A 173 17.21 -9.60 13.89
CA GLU A 173 16.68 -10.89 13.46
C GLU A 173 17.43 -11.46 12.23
N LEU A 174 18.60 -10.89 11.92
CA LEU A 174 19.45 -11.24 10.78
C LEU A 174 18.73 -11.14 9.42
N LYS A 175 17.69 -10.30 9.32
CA LYS A 175 17.10 -9.92 8.05
C LYS A 175 18.07 -8.99 7.32
N THR A 176 18.49 -9.36 6.14
CA THR A 176 19.37 -8.57 5.28
C THR A 176 18.61 -8.12 4.05
N GLU A 177 18.67 -6.83 3.73
CA GLU A 177 18.15 -6.28 2.49
C GLU A 177 19.23 -5.54 1.73
N VAL A 178 19.25 -5.73 0.41
CA VAL A 178 20.10 -5.01 -0.52
C VAL A 178 19.25 -4.44 -1.63
N ASN A 179 19.28 -3.13 -1.78
CA ASN A 179 18.67 -2.43 -2.89
C ASN A 179 19.76 -1.75 -3.71
N LEU A 180 19.68 -1.87 -5.04
CA LEU A 180 20.55 -1.21 -5.98
C LEU A 180 19.70 -0.61 -7.09
N ASP A 181 19.84 0.66 -7.36
CA ASP A 181 19.20 1.28 -8.50
C ASP A 181 20.18 2.19 -9.27
N GLY A 182 19.96 2.25 -10.56
CA GLY A 182 20.73 3.11 -11.45
C GLY A 182 19.87 3.68 -12.57
N SER A 183 20.12 4.94 -12.89
CA SER A 183 19.48 5.65 -14.00
C SER A 183 20.50 6.34 -14.88
N VAL A 184 20.20 6.41 -16.19
CA VAL A 184 21.04 7.06 -17.18
C VAL A 184 20.20 7.68 -18.30
N HIS A 185 20.56 8.89 -18.72
CA HIS A 185 20.07 9.49 -19.93
C HIS A 185 20.86 8.95 -21.12
N LEU A 186 20.18 8.25 -22.02
CA LEU A 186 20.78 7.75 -23.29
C LEU A 186 20.91 8.88 -24.30
N ASN A 187 19.97 9.83 -24.28
CA ASN A 187 20.01 11.08 -25.03
C ASN A 187 19.05 12.09 -24.37
N GLU A 188 18.87 13.28 -24.95
CA GLU A 188 18.01 14.35 -24.41
C GLU A 188 16.55 13.96 -24.18
N ARG A 189 16.07 12.89 -24.83
CA ARG A 189 14.66 12.46 -24.78
C ARG A 189 14.45 11.09 -24.18
N LEU A 190 15.47 10.24 -24.18
CA LEU A 190 15.37 8.85 -23.76
C LEU A 190 16.23 8.59 -22.54
N SER A 191 15.61 8.13 -21.48
CA SER A 191 16.28 7.69 -20.25
C SER A 191 15.82 6.29 -19.84
N THR A 192 16.68 5.60 -19.12
CA THR A 192 16.42 4.26 -18.60
C THR A 192 16.87 4.13 -17.15
N ALA A 193 16.22 3.24 -16.41
CA ALA A 193 16.58 2.91 -15.03
C ALA A 193 16.36 1.42 -14.75
N THR A 194 17.22 0.87 -13.91
CA THR A 194 17.10 -0.50 -13.38
C THR A 194 17.10 -0.43 -11.88
N LEU A 195 16.16 -1.14 -11.24
CA LEU A 195 16.03 -1.26 -9.80
C LEU A 195 16.10 -2.75 -9.43
N LEU A 196 16.96 -3.09 -8.47
CA LEU A 196 17.19 -4.43 -7.97
C LEU A 196 16.93 -4.46 -6.48
N HIS A 197 16.28 -5.51 -6.00
CA HIS A 197 16.06 -5.76 -4.58
C HIS A 197 16.29 -7.22 -4.26
N PHE A 198 16.97 -7.44 -3.16
CA PHE A 198 17.17 -8.74 -2.53
C PHE A 198 16.85 -8.63 -1.05
N GLU A 199 16.06 -9.56 -0.53
CA GLU A 199 15.77 -9.69 0.89
C GLU A 199 15.96 -11.15 1.31
N ASN A 200 16.59 -11.34 2.49
CA ASN A 200 16.82 -12.66 3.04
C ASN A 200 16.74 -12.63 4.57
N ARG A 201 15.96 -13.55 5.14
CA ARG A 201 15.90 -13.85 6.58
C ARG A 201 15.83 -15.37 6.74
N GLN A 202 16.77 -15.95 7.47
CA GLN A 202 16.86 -17.40 7.65
C GLN A 202 16.84 -17.82 9.13
N MET A 203 16.67 -16.86 10.04
CA MET A 203 16.67 -17.14 11.47
C MET A 203 15.39 -17.90 11.86
N ASP A 204 15.57 -18.92 12.71
CA ASP A 204 14.52 -19.66 13.39
C ASP A 204 14.47 -19.11 14.82
N HIS A 205 13.60 -18.15 15.07
CA HIS A 205 13.44 -17.46 16.34
C HIS A 205 12.01 -17.65 16.86
N ASP A 206 11.91 -18.12 18.09
CA ASP A 206 10.69 -18.26 18.86
C ASP A 206 10.95 -17.50 20.18
N GLY A 207 10.47 -16.28 20.24
CA GLY A 207 10.75 -15.36 21.36
C GLY A 207 9.67 -15.37 22.43
N ASN A 208 8.55 -16.07 22.22
CA ASN A 208 7.46 -16.23 23.18
C ASN A 208 7.31 -17.65 23.70
N ASP A 209 8.18 -18.58 23.24
CA ASP A 209 8.22 -20.00 23.63
C ASP A 209 6.90 -20.75 23.34
N ASP A 210 6.17 -20.36 22.29
CA ASP A 210 4.94 -21.05 21.88
C ASP A 210 5.20 -22.26 20.95
N GLY A 211 6.45 -22.45 20.56
CA GLY A 211 6.88 -23.52 19.67
C GLY A 211 6.82 -23.17 18.20
N PHE A 212 6.43 -21.95 17.83
CA PHE A 212 6.38 -21.44 16.46
C PHE A 212 7.45 -20.38 16.21
N MET A 213 7.83 -20.22 14.96
CA MET A 213 8.68 -19.08 14.57
C MET A 213 7.87 -17.79 14.63
N ASP A 214 8.35 -16.76 15.33
CA ASP A 214 7.73 -15.44 15.40
C ASP A 214 7.57 -14.81 14.01
N MET A 215 8.54 -15.07 13.13
CA MET A 215 8.52 -14.62 11.74
C MET A 215 9.00 -15.72 10.79
N PRO A 216 8.41 -15.86 9.60
CA PRO A 216 8.83 -16.87 8.64
C PRO A 216 10.23 -16.59 8.11
N LYS A 217 10.95 -17.62 7.71
CA LYS A 217 12.13 -17.49 6.84
C LYS A 217 11.66 -16.91 5.52
N LEU A 218 12.43 -15.96 4.99
CA LEU A 218 12.05 -15.20 3.81
C LEU A 218 13.22 -15.12 2.83
N ARG A 219 12.93 -15.28 1.55
CA ARG A 219 13.86 -14.96 0.46
C ARG A 219 13.09 -14.30 -0.67
N GLN A 220 13.49 -13.08 -1.02
CA GLN A 220 12.85 -12.33 -2.10
C GLN A 220 13.88 -11.80 -3.10
N TYR A 221 13.55 -11.88 -4.38
CA TYR A 221 14.24 -11.26 -5.50
C TYR A 221 13.26 -10.41 -6.27
N ASN A 222 13.61 -9.16 -6.55
CA ASN A 222 12.74 -8.25 -7.27
C ASN A 222 13.59 -7.41 -8.25
N LEU A 223 13.18 -7.37 -9.51
CA LEU A 223 13.81 -6.63 -10.59
C LEU A 223 12.76 -5.76 -11.26
N MET A 224 13.09 -4.48 -11.47
CA MET A 224 12.30 -3.57 -12.29
C MET A 224 13.22 -2.89 -13.28
N HIS A 225 12.81 -2.87 -14.55
CA HIS A 225 13.51 -2.12 -15.60
C HIS A 225 12.53 -1.18 -16.29
N ARG A 226 12.99 0.06 -16.54
CA ARG A 226 12.14 1.15 -17.00
C ARG A 226 12.80 1.92 -18.14
N TRP A 227 11.94 2.39 -19.06
CA TRP A 227 12.31 3.39 -20.07
C TRP A 227 11.35 4.55 -20.02
N ALA A 228 11.86 5.74 -20.29
CA ALA A 228 11.07 6.93 -20.45
C ALA A 228 11.55 7.73 -21.65
N TYR A 229 10.63 7.97 -22.56
CA TYR A 229 10.83 8.91 -23.68
C TYR A 229 10.00 10.15 -23.41
N VAL A 230 10.61 11.32 -23.46
CA VAL A 230 9.98 12.61 -23.20
C VAL A 230 10.28 13.56 -24.34
N SER A 231 9.22 14.06 -24.97
CA SER A 231 9.30 15.13 -25.96
C SER A 231 8.17 16.14 -25.70
N PRO A 232 8.17 17.32 -26.35
CA PRO A 232 7.16 18.35 -26.08
C PRO A 232 5.71 17.91 -26.33
N ARG A 233 5.49 16.92 -27.20
CA ARG A 233 4.14 16.44 -27.54
C ARG A 233 3.87 15.00 -27.18
N TRP A 234 4.90 14.21 -26.86
CA TRP A 234 4.75 12.78 -26.59
C TRP A 234 5.62 12.36 -25.40
N ILE A 235 4.97 11.75 -24.43
CA ILE A 235 5.60 11.10 -23.27
C ILE A 235 5.24 9.63 -23.32
N SER A 236 6.25 8.75 -23.28
CA SER A 236 6.05 7.31 -23.22
C SER A 236 6.89 6.72 -22.09
N GLN A 237 6.27 5.87 -21.27
CA GLN A 237 6.93 5.20 -20.15
C GLN A 237 6.61 3.72 -20.20
N LEU A 238 7.64 2.88 -20.24
CA LEU A 238 7.53 1.43 -20.16
C LEU A 238 8.18 0.94 -18.87
N MET A 239 7.54 0.03 -18.18
CA MET A 239 8.02 -0.64 -16.98
C MET A 239 7.82 -2.15 -17.15
N LEU A 240 8.88 -2.91 -16.90
CA LEU A 240 8.86 -4.37 -16.79
C LEU A 240 9.32 -4.74 -15.38
N ARG A 241 8.65 -5.68 -14.74
CA ARG A 241 8.98 -6.11 -13.38
C ARG A 241 8.85 -7.62 -13.25
N GLY A 242 9.77 -8.23 -12.48
CA GLY A 242 9.72 -9.61 -12.05
C GLY A 242 9.99 -9.73 -10.56
N LEU A 243 9.22 -10.55 -9.88
CA LEU A 243 9.31 -10.82 -8.45
C LEU A 243 9.28 -12.34 -8.22
N HIS A 244 10.15 -12.79 -7.34
CA HIS A 244 10.12 -14.12 -6.72
C HIS A 244 10.20 -13.96 -5.20
N ASP A 245 9.25 -14.54 -4.46
CA ASP A 245 9.13 -14.47 -3.00
C ASP A 245 8.88 -15.87 -2.45
N GLU A 246 9.69 -16.30 -1.47
CA GLU A 246 9.54 -17.56 -0.75
C GLU A 246 9.48 -17.29 0.74
N ARG A 247 8.45 -17.81 1.42
CA ARG A 247 8.22 -17.72 2.86
C ARG A 247 8.02 -19.09 3.43
N ASN A 248 8.76 -19.43 4.49
CA ASN A 248 8.68 -20.72 5.17
C ASN A 248 8.58 -20.48 6.67
N GLY A 249 7.44 -20.81 7.27
CA GLY A 249 7.13 -20.60 8.67
C GLY A 249 6.60 -21.85 9.35
N GLY A 250 5.94 -21.65 10.50
CA GLY A 250 5.33 -22.72 11.29
C GLY A 250 6.17 -23.06 12.54
N GLN A 251 6.09 -24.31 13.00
CA GLN A 251 6.76 -24.73 14.22
C GLN A 251 8.29 -24.64 14.12
N SER A 252 8.91 -24.13 15.19
CA SER A 252 10.35 -24.08 15.33
C SER A 252 10.93 -25.46 15.60
N ARG A 253 12.02 -25.79 14.90
CA ARG A 253 12.73 -27.05 15.12
C ARG A 253 13.42 -27.15 16.49
N LYS A 254 13.60 -26.03 17.18
CA LYS A 254 14.28 -25.98 18.49
C LYS A 254 13.47 -26.66 19.60
N HIS A 255 12.14 -26.67 19.46
CA HIS A 255 11.23 -27.22 20.48
C HIS A 255 10.72 -28.64 20.15
N LEU A 256 11.29 -29.30 19.15
CA LEU A 256 10.98 -30.69 18.86
C LEU A 256 11.36 -31.57 20.05
N ALA A 257 10.32 -32.06 20.74
CA ALA A 257 10.53 -33.20 21.63
C ALA A 257 10.97 -34.40 20.77
N ALA A 258 12.06 -35.03 21.12
CA ALA A 258 12.62 -36.19 20.41
C ALA A 258 11.65 -37.40 20.31
N SER A 259 10.46 -37.30 20.90
CA SER A 259 9.42 -38.31 20.98
C SER A 259 8.13 -38.01 20.20
N SER A 260 8.04 -36.88 19.49
CA SER A 260 6.84 -36.53 18.71
C SER A 260 6.76 -37.39 17.44
N SER A 261 5.70 -38.20 17.33
CA SER A 261 5.39 -39.01 16.13
C SER A 261 4.64 -38.19 15.04
N GLU A 262 4.16 -37.00 15.37
CA GLU A 262 3.46 -36.13 14.44
C GLU A 262 4.43 -35.25 13.64
N PRO A 263 4.18 -35.02 12.34
CA PRO A 263 4.98 -34.08 11.55
C PRO A 263 4.82 -32.65 12.09
N LEU A 264 5.84 -31.82 11.88
CA LEU A 264 5.74 -30.39 12.22
C LEU A 264 4.66 -29.71 11.39
N TYR A 265 3.92 -28.83 12.02
CA TYR A 265 3.08 -27.87 11.30
C TYR A 265 3.98 -26.84 10.63
N THR A 266 3.95 -26.77 9.32
CA THR A 266 4.74 -25.85 8.50
C THR A 266 3.83 -25.02 7.62
N THR A 267 4.25 -23.78 7.36
CA THR A 267 3.65 -22.94 6.34
C THR A 267 4.67 -22.65 5.25
N ALA A 268 4.24 -22.71 4.00
CA ALA A 268 5.06 -22.36 2.85
C ALA A 268 4.25 -21.51 1.88
N VAL A 269 4.80 -20.39 1.46
CA VAL A 269 4.22 -19.52 0.45
C VAL A 269 5.29 -19.23 -0.58
N LYS A 270 5.04 -19.57 -1.82
CA LYS A 270 5.93 -19.31 -2.94
C LYS A 270 5.19 -18.53 -4.00
N THR A 271 5.70 -17.36 -4.34
CA THR A 271 5.08 -16.45 -5.30
C THR A 271 6.03 -16.11 -6.43
N ASN A 272 5.51 -16.17 -7.65
CA ASN A 272 6.13 -15.59 -8.83
C ASN A 272 5.18 -14.55 -9.42
N ARG A 273 5.69 -13.34 -9.71
CA ARG A 273 4.89 -12.28 -10.31
C ARG A 273 5.67 -11.57 -11.39
N TYR A 274 5.03 -11.39 -12.56
CA TYR A 274 5.57 -10.65 -13.69
C TYR A 274 4.58 -9.56 -14.10
N GLU A 275 5.10 -8.37 -14.37
CA GLU A 275 4.29 -7.20 -14.69
C GLU A 275 4.90 -6.42 -15.87
N ALA A 276 4.02 -5.93 -16.72
CA ALA A 276 4.36 -4.98 -17.77
C ALA A 276 3.38 -3.82 -17.75
N GLN A 277 3.87 -2.58 -17.76
CA GLN A 277 3.05 -1.38 -17.79
C GLN A 277 3.60 -0.42 -18.85
N TRP A 278 2.72 0.05 -19.73
CA TRP A 278 3.07 1.00 -20.78
C TRP A 278 2.09 2.17 -20.77
N LYS A 279 2.62 3.37 -20.56
CA LYS A 279 1.84 4.61 -20.54
C LYS A 279 2.33 5.52 -21.66
N ASN A 280 1.37 6.07 -22.40
CA ASN A 280 1.62 7.04 -23.46
C ASN A 280 0.70 8.24 -23.29
N GLY A 281 1.27 9.43 -23.38
CA GLY A 281 0.54 10.68 -23.36
C GLY A 281 0.90 11.53 -24.58
N PHE A 282 -0.11 12.03 -25.27
CA PHE A 282 0.03 12.91 -26.42
C PHE A 282 -0.64 14.24 -26.13
N THR A 283 0.12 15.33 -26.21
CA THR A 283 -0.42 16.71 -26.15
C THR A 283 -0.89 17.10 -27.53
N LEU A 284 -2.21 17.31 -27.67
CA LEU A 284 -2.86 17.73 -28.92
C LEU A 284 -2.86 19.25 -29.06
N ASN A 285 -3.15 19.94 -27.96
CA ASN A 285 -3.15 21.39 -27.86
C ASN A 285 -2.62 21.83 -26.50
N ALA A 286 -1.48 22.51 -26.47
CA ALA A 286 -0.85 22.95 -25.23
C ALA A 286 -1.59 24.13 -24.57
N ASP A 287 -2.23 25.02 -25.34
CA ASP A 287 -2.92 26.19 -24.82
C ASP A 287 -4.16 25.82 -23.99
N HIS A 288 -4.81 24.73 -24.37
CA HIS A 288 -5.98 24.18 -23.67
C HIS A 288 -5.66 22.93 -22.85
N ASN A 289 -4.38 22.60 -22.63
CA ASN A 289 -3.95 21.36 -21.97
C ASN A 289 -4.65 20.11 -22.55
N THR A 290 -4.99 20.17 -23.87
CA THR A 290 -5.71 19.06 -24.52
C THR A 290 -4.76 17.90 -24.75
N SER A 291 -5.07 16.76 -24.20
CA SER A 291 -4.24 15.57 -24.27
C SER A 291 -5.04 14.28 -24.39
N VAL A 292 -4.41 13.27 -24.95
CA VAL A 292 -4.87 11.89 -24.95
C VAL A 292 -3.83 11.03 -24.28
N ALA A 293 -4.26 10.14 -23.37
CA ALA A 293 -3.39 9.19 -22.72
C ALA A 293 -3.91 7.76 -22.91
N LEU A 294 -3.00 6.84 -23.24
CA LEU A 294 -3.23 5.41 -23.28
C LEU A 294 -2.39 4.75 -22.20
N MET A 295 -3.04 3.99 -21.31
CA MET A 295 -2.38 3.19 -20.30
C MET A 295 -2.72 1.71 -20.50
N LEU A 296 -1.69 0.87 -20.57
CA LEU A 296 -1.80 -0.57 -20.67
C LEU A 296 -1.04 -1.21 -19.50
N HIS A 297 -1.63 -2.22 -18.90
CA HIS A 297 -0.99 -3.01 -17.86
C HIS A 297 -1.36 -4.48 -18.03
N GLY A 298 -0.39 -5.36 -17.79
CA GLY A 298 -0.59 -6.79 -17.71
C GLY A 298 0.19 -7.34 -16.53
N SER A 299 -0.39 -8.29 -15.81
CA SER A 299 0.30 -9.04 -14.77
C SER A 299 -0.06 -10.52 -14.79
N TRP A 300 0.92 -11.33 -14.42
CA TRP A 300 0.79 -12.73 -14.12
C TRP A 300 1.30 -12.96 -12.71
N HIS A 301 0.45 -13.50 -11.85
CA HIS A 301 0.74 -13.80 -10.46
C HIS A 301 0.41 -15.27 -10.21
N ASP A 302 1.39 -16.00 -9.71
CA ASP A 302 1.31 -17.42 -9.43
C ASP A 302 1.78 -17.64 -7.99
N ALA A 303 0.93 -18.26 -7.17
CA ALA A 303 1.22 -18.48 -5.77
C ALA A 303 0.81 -19.90 -5.34
N ASP A 304 1.81 -20.63 -4.82
CA ASP A 304 1.63 -21.93 -4.17
C ASP A 304 1.64 -21.69 -2.64
N ASN A 305 0.57 -22.08 -1.96
CA ASN A 305 0.40 -21.83 -0.54
C ASN A 305 0.09 -23.14 0.19
N MET A 306 0.83 -23.40 1.27
CA MET A 306 0.64 -24.53 2.16
C MET A 306 0.53 -24.08 3.61
N PHE A 307 -0.47 -24.53 4.33
CA PHE A 307 -0.72 -24.27 5.75
C PHE A 307 -1.00 -25.60 6.47
N GLY A 308 0.04 -26.21 7.01
CA GLY A 308 -0.04 -27.55 7.55
C GLY A 308 -0.38 -28.57 6.48
N ARG A 309 -1.65 -29.03 6.44
CA ARG A 309 -2.17 -29.98 5.43
C ARG A 309 -3.09 -29.32 4.40
N THR A 310 -3.40 -28.03 4.57
CA THR A 310 -4.23 -27.28 3.63
C THR A 310 -3.35 -26.70 2.55
N GLU A 311 -3.70 -26.93 1.29
CA GLU A 311 -3.02 -26.37 0.13
C GLU A 311 -3.98 -25.45 -0.64
N TYR A 312 -3.46 -24.32 -1.08
CA TYR A 312 -4.21 -23.40 -1.94
C TYR A 312 -3.27 -22.79 -2.97
N ASP A 313 -3.41 -23.21 -4.21
CA ASP A 313 -2.64 -22.71 -5.34
C ASP A 313 -3.52 -21.78 -6.16
N VAL A 314 -2.97 -20.66 -6.59
CA VAL A 314 -3.71 -19.68 -7.38
C VAL A 314 -2.84 -19.05 -8.45
N THR A 315 -3.33 -19.08 -9.69
CA THR A 315 -2.77 -18.30 -10.80
C THR A 315 -3.77 -17.20 -11.17
N GLN A 316 -3.37 -15.93 -11.02
CA GLN A 316 -4.12 -14.77 -11.50
C GLN A 316 -3.43 -14.16 -12.71
N LYS A 317 -4.18 -13.89 -13.78
CA LYS A 317 -3.76 -13.08 -14.92
C LYS A 317 -4.68 -11.88 -15.02
N ASN A 318 -4.09 -10.68 -15.01
CA ASN A 318 -4.83 -9.44 -15.15
C ASN A 318 -4.37 -8.66 -16.38
N GLY A 319 -5.30 -8.13 -17.13
CA GLY A 319 -5.09 -7.20 -18.22
C GLY A 319 -5.91 -5.94 -18.01
N TYR A 320 -5.28 -4.77 -18.07
CA TYR A 320 -5.94 -3.47 -17.95
C TYR A 320 -5.54 -2.55 -19.10
N ALA A 321 -6.54 -1.89 -19.68
CA ALA A 321 -6.35 -0.86 -20.69
C ALA A 321 -7.23 0.35 -20.36
N GLN A 322 -6.68 1.56 -20.53
CA GLN A 322 -7.43 2.80 -20.34
C GLN A 322 -7.03 3.83 -21.40
N LEU A 323 -8.03 4.41 -22.04
CA LEU A 323 -7.90 5.55 -22.93
C LEU A 323 -8.55 6.76 -22.28
N MET A 324 -7.82 7.86 -22.16
CA MET A 324 -8.28 9.11 -21.54
C MET A 324 -8.12 10.26 -22.52
N PHE A 325 -9.09 11.14 -22.55
CA PHE A 325 -9.04 12.46 -23.17
C PHE A 325 -9.27 13.50 -22.08
N GLU A 326 -8.43 14.53 -22.06
CA GLU A 326 -8.54 15.63 -21.10
C GLU A 326 -8.31 16.95 -21.83
N THR A 327 -9.13 17.97 -21.47
CA THR A 327 -9.01 19.31 -22.05
C THR A 327 -9.50 20.38 -21.06
N ASP A 328 -8.85 21.53 -21.06
CA ASP A 328 -9.35 22.75 -20.44
C ASP A 328 -10.23 23.47 -21.48
N ILE A 329 -11.55 23.44 -21.27
CA ILE A 329 -12.52 24.17 -22.10
C ILE A 329 -12.29 25.68 -21.92
N THR A 330 -12.03 26.09 -20.68
CA THR A 330 -11.53 27.41 -20.28
C THR A 330 -10.62 27.26 -19.08
N GLU A 331 -10.01 28.34 -18.59
CA GLU A 331 -9.19 28.35 -17.36
C GLU A 331 -9.94 27.84 -16.10
N HIS A 332 -11.28 27.91 -16.14
CA HIS A 332 -12.16 27.48 -15.05
C HIS A 332 -12.80 26.10 -15.25
N HIS A 333 -12.80 25.58 -16.46
CA HIS A 333 -13.58 24.43 -16.86
C HIS A 333 -12.70 23.36 -17.50
N ASN A 334 -12.47 22.27 -16.78
CA ASN A 334 -11.74 21.09 -17.29
C ASN A 334 -12.71 19.92 -17.48
N LEU A 335 -12.58 19.21 -18.59
CA LEU A 335 -13.32 17.99 -18.90
C LEU A 335 -12.35 16.83 -19.11
N SER A 336 -12.62 15.71 -18.47
CA SER A 336 -11.94 14.44 -18.70
C SER A 336 -12.95 13.36 -18.99
N ILE A 337 -12.80 12.70 -20.12
CA ILE A 337 -13.62 11.54 -20.53
C ILE A 337 -12.70 10.37 -20.86
N GLY A 338 -13.19 9.16 -20.70
CA GLY A 338 -12.39 8.00 -21.07
C GLY A 338 -13.14 6.69 -21.01
N ALA A 339 -12.45 5.67 -21.49
CA ALA A 339 -12.90 4.30 -21.48
C ALA A 339 -11.82 3.41 -20.84
N SER A 340 -12.22 2.35 -20.19
CA SER A 340 -11.30 1.35 -19.65
C SER A 340 -11.83 -0.06 -19.87
N LEU A 341 -10.91 -1.02 -19.85
CA LEU A 341 -11.20 -2.44 -19.89
C LEU A 341 -10.34 -3.11 -18.82
N ASN A 342 -10.97 -3.83 -17.91
CA ASN A 342 -10.29 -4.73 -16.98
C ASN A 342 -10.67 -6.16 -17.30
N HIS A 343 -9.69 -7.06 -17.36
CA HIS A 343 -9.89 -8.49 -17.53
C HIS A 343 -9.11 -9.25 -16.47
N ASP A 344 -9.81 -10.04 -15.68
CA ASP A 344 -9.24 -10.92 -14.67
C ASP A 344 -9.53 -12.39 -15.05
N TYR A 345 -8.52 -13.22 -14.90
CA TYR A 345 -8.59 -14.67 -14.98
C TYR A 345 -7.97 -15.24 -13.72
N TYR A 346 -8.70 -16.15 -13.06
CA TYR A 346 -8.22 -16.94 -11.92
C TYR A 346 -8.31 -18.41 -12.24
N ASP A 347 -7.28 -19.15 -11.85
CA ASP A 347 -7.21 -20.60 -11.78
C ASP A 347 -6.82 -20.96 -10.35
N GLU A 348 -7.74 -21.55 -9.61
CA GLU A 348 -7.64 -21.80 -8.17
C GLU A 348 -7.77 -23.28 -7.89
N ARG A 349 -6.86 -23.81 -7.09
CA ARG A 349 -6.91 -25.18 -6.58
C ARG A 349 -6.89 -25.14 -5.06
N PHE A 350 -7.94 -25.59 -4.44
CA PHE A 350 -8.08 -25.66 -3.00
C PHE A 350 -8.17 -27.11 -2.54
N ASN A 351 -7.26 -27.49 -1.64
CA ASN A 351 -7.22 -28.81 -1.01
C ASN A 351 -7.35 -28.61 0.51
N PRO A 352 -8.58 -28.65 1.06
CA PRO A 352 -8.85 -28.37 2.46
C PRO A 352 -8.41 -29.51 3.39
N LEU A 353 -8.28 -29.21 4.67
CA LEU A 353 -8.07 -30.18 5.75
C LEU A 353 -9.22 -31.20 5.83
N GLY A 354 -8.90 -32.49 5.80
CA GLY A 354 -9.81 -33.55 6.17
C GLY A 354 -9.73 -34.78 5.24
N ALA A 355 -9.86 -35.97 5.82
CA ALA A 355 -9.82 -37.25 5.09
C ALA A 355 -11.00 -37.46 4.11
N LEU A 356 -12.04 -36.62 4.20
CA LEU A 356 -13.24 -36.65 3.35
C LEU A 356 -13.32 -35.44 2.41
N ALA A 357 -12.46 -34.44 2.56
CA ALA A 357 -12.47 -33.26 1.71
C ALA A 357 -11.83 -33.56 0.36
N ARG A 358 -12.54 -33.28 -0.70
CA ARG A 358 -12.06 -33.41 -2.08
C ARG A 358 -11.41 -32.12 -2.52
N ALA A 359 -10.23 -32.21 -3.14
CA ALA A 359 -9.60 -31.06 -3.77
C ALA A 359 -10.55 -30.45 -4.82
N GLU A 360 -10.78 -29.15 -4.72
CA GLU A 360 -11.61 -28.40 -5.67
C GLU A 360 -10.70 -27.58 -6.58
N SER A 361 -11.00 -27.60 -7.86
CA SER A 361 -10.36 -26.74 -8.85
C SER A 361 -11.41 -25.87 -9.52
N THR A 362 -11.18 -24.57 -9.51
CA THR A 362 -12.14 -23.59 -10.02
C THR A 362 -11.43 -22.60 -10.94
N THR A 363 -12.01 -22.37 -12.10
CA THR A 363 -11.56 -21.28 -12.98
C THR A 363 -12.62 -20.20 -13.07
N SER A 364 -12.21 -18.95 -12.95
CA SER A 364 -13.12 -17.82 -13.11
C SER A 364 -12.54 -16.74 -14.01
N LYS A 365 -13.43 -16.06 -14.74
CA LYS A 365 -13.09 -14.97 -15.64
C LYS A 365 -14.06 -13.83 -15.41
N GLU A 366 -13.52 -12.62 -15.38
CA GLU A 366 -14.33 -11.41 -15.34
C GLU A 366 -13.77 -10.38 -16.30
N THR A 367 -14.64 -9.82 -17.15
CA THR A 367 -14.29 -8.74 -18.07
C THR A 367 -15.20 -7.56 -17.77
N THR A 368 -14.59 -6.40 -17.49
CA THR A 368 -15.33 -5.20 -17.09
C THR A 368 -14.91 -4.02 -17.97
N PRO A 369 -15.55 -3.82 -19.14
CA PRO A 369 -15.48 -2.56 -19.87
C PRO A 369 -16.21 -1.46 -19.09
N GLY A 370 -15.73 -0.23 -19.20
CA GLY A 370 -16.34 0.92 -18.57
C GLY A 370 -16.03 2.23 -19.28
N VAL A 371 -16.90 3.20 -19.08
CA VAL A 371 -16.73 4.57 -19.59
C VAL A 371 -16.98 5.56 -18.47
N TYR A 372 -16.29 6.70 -18.50
CA TYR A 372 -16.46 7.74 -17.50
C TYR A 372 -16.43 9.14 -18.10
N ALA A 373 -17.04 10.06 -17.36
CA ALA A 373 -16.91 11.50 -17.57
C ALA A 373 -16.70 12.18 -16.22
N GLN A 374 -15.73 13.07 -16.15
CA GLN A 374 -15.43 13.89 -14.99
C GLN A 374 -15.28 15.34 -15.44
N TYR A 375 -16.01 16.20 -14.79
CA TYR A 375 -15.92 17.63 -15.01
C TYR A 375 -15.32 18.30 -13.79
N THR A 376 -14.50 19.34 -13.98
CA THR A 376 -13.92 20.10 -12.89
C THR A 376 -14.15 21.59 -13.14
N TYR A 377 -14.88 22.20 -12.21
CA TYR A 377 -15.04 23.64 -12.16
C TYR A 377 -14.11 24.24 -11.12
N LYS A 378 -13.34 25.27 -11.51
CA LYS A 378 -12.40 25.98 -10.62
C LYS A 378 -12.71 27.47 -10.63
N LEU A 379 -12.97 28.04 -9.46
CA LEU A 379 -13.07 29.49 -9.27
C LEU A 379 -11.82 29.97 -8.52
N GLY A 380 -10.74 30.20 -9.28
CA GLY A 380 -9.42 30.47 -8.73
C GLY A 380 -8.99 29.39 -7.72
N GLU A 381 -8.43 29.80 -6.59
CA GLU A 381 -8.06 28.90 -5.49
C GLU A 381 -9.21 28.67 -4.49
N LYS A 382 -10.31 29.44 -4.60
CA LYS A 382 -11.37 29.49 -3.59
C LYS A 382 -12.32 28.30 -3.65
N LEU A 383 -12.73 27.90 -4.85
CA LEU A 383 -13.73 26.83 -5.00
C LEU A 383 -13.31 25.90 -6.13
N THR A 384 -13.36 24.60 -5.85
CA THR A 384 -13.29 23.57 -6.89
C THR A 384 -14.43 22.60 -6.66
N VAL A 385 -15.17 22.30 -7.72
CA VAL A 385 -16.25 21.30 -7.73
C VAL A 385 -15.94 20.29 -8.82
N MET A 386 -15.93 19.01 -8.47
CA MET A 386 -15.54 17.93 -9.37
C MET A 386 -16.55 16.79 -9.30
N PRO A 387 -17.69 16.88 -10.04
CA PRO A 387 -18.55 15.73 -10.29
C PRO A 387 -17.91 14.76 -11.28
N GLY A 388 -18.13 13.49 -11.04
CA GLY A 388 -17.73 12.41 -11.92
C GLY A 388 -18.76 11.31 -11.95
N VAL A 389 -18.96 10.72 -13.11
CA VAL A 389 -19.85 9.59 -13.32
C VAL A 389 -19.13 8.52 -14.12
N ARG A 390 -19.39 7.28 -13.78
CA ARG A 390 -18.81 6.13 -14.46
C ARG A 390 -19.87 5.04 -14.59
N TRP A 391 -19.91 4.38 -15.73
CA TRP A 391 -20.71 3.18 -15.96
C TRP A 391 -19.80 2.06 -16.41
N ASP A 392 -19.93 0.91 -15.74
CA ASP A 392 -19.17 -0.30 -16.00
C ASP A 392 -20.14 -1.47 -16.19
N HIS A 393 -19.70 -2.50 -16.93
CA HIS A 393 -20.43 -3.73 -17.11
C HIS A 393 -19.54 -4.92 -16.83
N SER A 394 -19.74 -5.56 -15.67
CA SER A 394 -19.07 -6.82 -15.36
C SER A 394 -19.75 -7.97 -16.09
N SER A 395 -18.95 -8.81 -16.75
CA SER A 395 -19.46 -10.06 -17.36
C SER A 395 -20.03 -11.03 -16.33
N ARG A 396 -19.75 -10.82 -15.04
CA ARG A 396 -20.19 -11.68 -13.92
C ARG A 396 -21.38 -11.09 -13.17
N TYR A 397 -21.40 -9.78 -12.96
CA TYR A 397 -22.38 -9.09 -12.10
C TYR A 397 -23.31 -8.13 -12.84
N GLY A 398 -23.10 -7.93 -14.14
CA GLY A 398 -23.90 -7.00 -14.94
C GLY A 398 -23.47 -5.54 -14.85
N GLY A 399 -24.35 -4.64 -15.24
CA GLY A 399 -24.06 -3.20 -15.30
C GLY A 399 -24.23 -2.50 -13.96
N PHE A 400 -23.33 -1.55 -13.66
CA PHE A 400 -23.38 -0.74 -12.44
C PHE A 400 -22.91 0.70 -12.69
N PHE A 401 -23.39 1.61 -11.85
CA PHE A 401 -23.16 3.04 -11.99
C PHE A 401 -22.47 3.63 -10.77
N THR A 402 -21.36 4.34 -10.99
CA THR A 402 -20.49 4.90 -9.96
C THR A 402 -20.53 6.43 -10.01
N PRO A 403 -21.43 7.11 -9.29
CA PRO A 403 -21.42 8.56 -9.14
C PRO A 403 -20.44 8.98 -8.06
N ARG A 404 -19.71 10.07 -8.29
CA ARG A 404 -18.79 10.68 -7.31
C ARG A 404 -18.83 12.19 -7.41
N LEU A 405 -18.74 12.87 -6.27
CA LEU A 405 -18.66 14.32 -6.18
C LEU A 405 -17.60 14.71 -5.15
N HIS A 406 -16.74 15.64 -5.55
CA HIS A 406 -15.77 16.27 -4.64
C HIS A 406 -15.94 17.77 -4.69
N VAL A 407 -15.90 18.40 -3.53
CA VAL A 407 -15.94 19.85 -3.39
C VAL A 407 -14.80 20.29 -2.48
N LYS A 408 -14.04 21.28 -2.92
CA LYS A 408 -13.04 21.99 -2.12
C LYS A 408 -13.44 23.44 -2.06
N TYR A 409 -13.49 23.98 -0.85
CA TYR A 409 -13.75 25.40 -0.61
C TYR A 409 -12.69 25.98 0.32
N SER A 410 -11.95 26.98 -0.17
CA SER A 410 -10.90 27.69 0.57
C SER A 410 -11.19 29.20 0.52
N PRO A 411 -12.01 29.73 1.45
CA PRO A 411 -12.38 31.14 1.45
C PRO A 411 -11.17 32.07 1.60
N ASN A 412 -10.13 31.58 2.24
CA ASN A 412 -8.86 32.29 2.48
C ASN A 412 -7.70 31.28 2.60
N SER A 413 -6.49 31.77 2.84
CA SER A 413 -5.27 30.94 2.98
C SER A 413 -5.21 30.12 4.27
N ILE A 414 -6.08 30.41 5.25
CA ILE A 414 -6.09 29.77 6.57
C ILE A 414 -7.01 28.55 6.57
N VAL A 415 -8.20 28.64 5.97
CA VAL A 415 -9.24 27.61 6.08
C VAL A 415 -9.45 26.90 4.74
N THR A 416 -9.52 25.57 4.79
CA THR A 416 -9.87 24.73 3.65
C THR A 416 -10.89 23.67 4.09
N LEU A 417 -12.06 23.66 3.47
CA LEU A 417 -13.08 22.63 3.59
C LEU A 417 -13.03 21.71 2.37
N ARG A 418 -13.05 20.40 2.58
CA ARG A 418 -13.25 19.41 1.50
C ARG A 418 -14.38 18.49 1.88
N THR A 419 -15.19 18.13 0.90
CA THR A 419 -16.23 17.12 1.04
C THR A 419 -16.19 16.16 -0.14
N SER A 420 -16.53 14.91 0.10
CA SER A 420 -16.66 13.90 -0.94
C SER A 420 -17.85 13.01 -0.66
N VAL A 421 -18.52 12.56 -1.72
CA VAL A 421 -19.53 11.51 -1.67
C VAL A 421 -19.42 10.68 -2.93
N GLY A 422 -19.56 9.37 -2.79
CA GLY A 422 -19.55 8.49 -3.96
C GLY A 422 -19.76 7.03 -3.63
N LYS A 423 -20.00 6.26 -4.68
CA LYS A 423 -20.10 4.81 -4.65
C LYS A 423 -18.77 4.14 -4.99
N GLY A 424 -18.57 2.97 -4.41
CA GLY A 424 -17.52 2.03 -4.77
C GLY A 424 -18.11 0.64 -4.95
N TYR A 425 -17.52 -0.13 -5.87
CA TYR A 425 -17.88 -1.51 -6.16
C TYR A 425 -16.65 -2.39 -6.14
N ARG A 426 -16.81 -3.67 -5.79
CA ARG A 426 -15.72 -4.64 -5.80
C ARG A 426 -16.24 -6.05 -6.08
N SER A 427 -15.50 -6.79 -6.90
CA SER A 427 -15.74 -8.23 -7.10
C SER A 427 -14.99 -9.02 -6.03
N PRO A 428 -15.66 -9.78 -5.16
CA PRO A 428 -15.00 -10.53 -4.08
C PRO A 428 -14.29 -11.79 -4.61
N HIS A 429 -13.09 -12.05 -4.08
CA HIS A 429 -12.33 -13.29 -4.28
C HIS A 429 -12.00 -13.90 -2.91
N ALA A 430 -12.91 -14.74 -2.41
CA ALA A 430 -12.94 -15.19 -1.02
C ALA A 430 -11.60 -15.77 -0.53
N LEU A 431 -11.06 -16.78 -1.20
CA LEU A 431 -9.81 -17.43 -0.80
C LEU A 431 -8.58 -16.63 -1.24
N ALA A 432 -8.55 -16.16 -2.50
CA ALA A 432 -7.40 -15.47 -3.05
C ALA A 432 -7.00 -14.21 -2.27
N GLU A 433 -7.97 -13.46 -1.75
CA GLU A 433 -7.74 -12.24 -0.97
C GLU A 433 -7.54 -12.47 0.52
N ASN A 434 -7.87 -13.68 1.03
CA ASN A 434 -7.87 -13.99 2.45
C ASN A 434 -7.08 -15.27 2.77
N VAL A 435 -6.07 -15.59 1.98
CA VAL A 435 -5.26 -16.81 2.11
C VAL A 435 -4.65 -16.98 3.50
N SER A 436 -4.35 -15.91 4.22
CA SER A 436 -3.84 -15.94 5.59
C SER A 436 -4.79 -16.61 6.59
N LEU A 437 -6.12 -16.66 6.30
CA LEU A 437 -7.10 -17.33 7.13
C LEU A 437 -6.96 -18.86 7.10
N LEU A 438 -6.22 -19.40 6.13
CA LEU A 438 -5.87 -20.82 6.05
C LEU A 438 -4.86 -21.24 7.14
N ALA A 439 -4.19 -20.29 7.81
CA ALA A 439 -3.35 -20.55 8.99
C ALA A 439 -4.20 -20.89 10.23
N SER A 440 -5.18 -21.76 10.07
CA SER A 440 -6.08 -22.24 11.12
C SER A 440 -6.58 -23.66 10.83
N GLY A 441 -7.09 -24.34 11.86
CA GLY A 441 -7.72 -25.66 11.74
C GLY A 441 -9.20 -25.59 11.34
N ARG A 442 -9.72 -24.41 10.92
CA ARG A 442 -11.13 -24.22 10.59
C ARG A 442 -11.52 -24.86 9.29
N GLU A 443 -12.74 -25.34 9.26
CA GLU A 443 -13.43 -25.71 8.03
C GLU A 443 -13.93 -24.45 7.30
N ILE A 444 -13.71 -24.36 5.99
CA ILE A 444 -13.98 -23.15 5.22
C ILE A 444 -15.10 -23.42 4.22
N PHE A 445 -16.09 -22.53 4.24
CA PHE A 445 -17.22 -22.54 3.32
C PHE A 445 -17.29 -21.23 2.55
N VAL A 446 -17.37 -21.30 1.25
CA VAL A 446 -17.57 -20.14 0.37
C VAL A 446 -18.95 -20.26 -0.26
N SER A 447 -19.80 -19.26 -0.04
CA SER A 447 -21.12 -19.20 -0.67
C SER A 447 -21.00 -19.15 -2.19
N PRO A 448 -21.70 -19.99 -2.94
CA PRO A 448 -21.62 -20.03 -4.40
C PRO A 448 -22.28 -18.79 -5.07
N ASP A 449 -23.11 -18.06 -4.34
CA ASP A 449 -23.88 -16.91 -4.80
C ASP A 449 -23.34 -15.55 -4.30
N LEU A 450 -22.03 -15.47 -4.04
CA LEU A 450 -21.42 -14.20 -3.64
C LEU A 450 -21.69 -13.10 -4.67
N LYS A 451 -22.23 -11.98 -4.17
CA LYS A 451 -22.60 -10.82 -4.96
C LYS A 451 -21.44 -9.84 -5.07
N GLN A 452 -21.50 -8.97 -6.07
CA GLN A 452 -20.61 -7.82 -6.12
C GLN A 452 -20.80 -6.95 -4.87
N GLU A 453 -19.73 -6.56 -4.23
CA GLU A 453 -19.78 -5.66 -3.08
C GLU A 453 -20.04 -4.23 -3.55
N GLU A 454 -20.87 -3.51 -2.79
CA GLU A 454 -21.27 -2.14 -3.08
C GLU A 454 -21.33 -1.34 -1.79
N ALA A 455 -20.74 -0.14 -1.79
CA ALA A 455 -20.83 0.76 -0.66
C ALA A 455 -20.91 2.23 -1.08
N TRP A 456 -21.55 3.03 -0.23
CA TRP A 456 -21.47 4.47 -0.26
C TRP A 456 -20.41 4.96 0.73
N ASN A 457 -19.62 5.93 0.31
CA ASN A 457 -18.70 6.64 1.19
C ASN A 457 -18.99 8.14 1.12
N THR A 458 -19.08 8.77 2.30
CA THR A 458 -19.24 10.21 2.45
C THR A 458 -18.18 10.72 3.41
N GLY A 459 -17.51 11.80 3.06
CA GLY A 459 -16.44 12.36 3.87
C GLY A 459 -16.43 13.88 3.88
N ALA A 460 -15.95 14.45 4.98
CA ALA A 460 -15.67 15.86 5.12
C ALA A 460 -14.34 16.06 5.86
N SER A 461 -13.56 17.04 5.44
CA SER A 461 -12.35 17.45 6.15
C SER A 461 -12.24 18.97 6.24
N LEU A 462 -11.81 19.46 7.39
CA LEU A 462 -11.59 20.87 7.69
C LEU A 462 -10.12 21.06 8.06
N GLY A 463 -9.40 21.78 7.21
CA GLY A 463 -7.99 22.11 7.41
C GLY A 463 -7.80 23.58 7.78
N PHE A 464 -6.91 23.81 8.74
CA PHE A 464 -6.48 25.14 9.17
C PHE A 464 -4.97 25.28 9.01
N ASN A 465 -4.53 26.42 8.50
CA ASN A 465 -3.13 26.79 8.40
C ASN A 465 -2.94 28.10 9.17
N ILE A 466 -2.71 27.99 10.48
CA ILE A 466 -2.74 29.10 11.41
C ILE A 466 -1.32 29.64 11.59
N PRO A 467 -1.04 30.91 11.24
CA PRO A 467 0.22 31.56 11.60
C PRO A 467 0.34 31.66 13.13
N LEU A 468 1.35 31.00 13.71
CA LEU A 468 1.58 30.96 15.14
C LEU A 468 3.09 31.14 15.42
N PHE A 469 3.48 32.18 16.18
CA PHE A 469 4.88 32.46 16.54
C PHE A 469 5.85 32.48 15.35
N GLY A 470 5.43 33.08 14.22
CA GLY A 470 6.25 33.17 13.00
C GLY A 470 6.36 31.85 12.19
N ARG A 471 5.58 30.83 12.53
CA ARG A 471 5.48 29.55 11.83
C ARG A 471 4.02 29.18 11.62
N ASN A 472 3.76 28.19 10.78
CA ASN A 472 2.40 27.71 10.53
C ASN A 472 2.10 26.46 11.34
N LEU A 473 1.01 26.51 12.11
CA LEU A 473 0.35 25.33 12.67
C LEU A 473 -0.63 24.80 11.63
N GLU A 474 -0.39 23.59 11.13
CA GLU A 474 -1.33 22.87 10.29
C GLU A 474 -2.20 21.99 11.19
N LEU A 475 -3.51 22.24 11.20
CA LEU A 475 -4.49 21.46 11.95
C LEU A 475 -5.54 20.93 10.97
N ASN A 476 -5.86 19.65 11.06
CA ASN A 476 -6.92 19.03 10.27
C ASN A 476 -7.84 18.24 11.16
N ALA A 477 -9.14 18.32 10.86
CA ALA A 477 -10.17 17.47 11.43
C ALA A 477 -10.96 16.85 10.27
N GLU A 478 -11.23 15.55 10.34
CA GLU A 478 -11.92 14.85 9.27
C GLU A 478 -12.86 13.79 9.81
N TYR A 479 -13.93 13.58 9.08
CA TYR A 479 -14.93 12.55 9.38
C TYR A 479 -15.33 11.85 8.10
N TYR A 480 -15.43 10.51 8.17
CA TYR A 480 -15.86 9.64 7.08
C TYR A 480 -16.91 8.65 7.57
N TYR A 481 -17.89 8.44 6.74
CA TYR A 481 -18.91 7.41 6.89
C TYR A 481 -18.94 6.53 5.66
N THR A 482 -18.84 5.21 5.88
CA THR A 482 -18.99 4.19 4.83
C THR A 482 -20.17 3.30 5.20
N ASP A 483 -21.08 3.07 4.25
CA ASP A 483 -22.26 2.23 4.40
C ASP A 483 -22.30 1.20 3.28
N PHE A 484 -22.34 -0.08 3.65
CA PHE A 484 -22.38 -1.18 2.68
C PHE A 484 -23.81 -1.52 2.30
N VAL A 485 -24.09 -1.47 1.01
CA VAL A 485 -25.33 -2.01 0.43
C VAL A 485 -25.25 -3.51 0.33
N ASN A 486 -24.08 -4.04 -0.08
CA ASN A 486 -23.72 -5.44 -0.05
C ASN A 486 -22.24 -5.60 0.27
N GLN A 487 -21.91 -6.64 1.01
CA GLN A 487 -20.56 -6.97 1.44
C GLN A 487 -20.39 -8.48 1.54
N MET A 488 -19.25 -9.02 1.14
CA MET A 488 -18.82 -10.35 1.53
C MET A 488 -18.36 -10.28 3.00
N ILE A 489 -19.03 -10.98 3.87
CA ILE A 489 -18.66 -11.07 5.28
C ILE A 489 -17.96 -12.39 5.58
N MET A 490 -17.06 -12.34 6.55
CA MET A 490 -16.38 -13.50 7.12
C MET A 490 -17.05 -13.79 8.46
N ASN A 491 -17.85 -14.84 8.51
CA ASN A 491 -18.59 -15.26 9.70
C ASN A 491 -17.87 -16.43 10.36
N PHE A 492 -17.50 -16.25 11.62
CA PHE A 492 -16.76 -17.22 12.41
C PHE A 492 -17.68 -17.86 13.45
N ASP A 493 -17.95 -19.14 13.34
CA ASP A 493 -18.72 -19.89 14.33
C ASP A 493 -17.90 -20.13 15.61
N GLY A 494 -17.86 -19.12 16.48
CA GLY A 494 -17.16 -19.21 17.77
C GLY A 494 -18.03 -19.71 18.93
N ALA A 495 -19.34 -19.45 18.86
CA ALA A 495 -20.27 -19.73 19.98
C ALA A 495 -20.80 -21.17 20.02
N SER A 496 -20.78 -21.89 18.90
CA SER A 496 -21.35 -23.23 18.78
C SER A 496 -20.33 -24.37 18.97
N GLY A 497 -19.04 -24.06 19.18
CA GLY A 497 -17.97 -25.06 19.25
C GLY A 497 -17.62 -25.68 17.88
N GLN A 498 -18.27 -25.23 16.82
CA GLN A 498 -17.91 -25.56 15.44
C GLN A 498 -16.82 -24.60 14.99
N HIS A 499 -15.66 -25.11 14.62
CA HIS A 499 -14.54 -24.32 14.12
C HIS A 499 -14.70 -24.12 12.60
N THR A 500 -15.68 -23.25 12.21
CA THR A 500 -15.98 -22.95 10.81
C THR A 500 -15.78 -21.50 10.47
N LEU A 501 -15.44 -21.23 9.23
CA LEU A 501 -15.38 -19.91 8.61
C LEU A 501 -16.26 -19.90 7.36
N ARG A 502 -17.27 -19.04 7.33
CA ARG A 502 -18.15 -18.87 6.18
C ARG A 502 -17.92 -17.53 5.50
N PHE A 503 -17.66 -17.56 4.20
CA PHE A 503 -17.72 -16.39 3.34
C PHE A 503 -19.13 -16.30 2.76
N GLU A 504 -19.87 -15.28 3.15
CA GLU A 504 -21.30 -15.14 2.79
C GLU A 504 -21.65 -13.68 2.48
N ASN A 505 -22.80 -13.46 1.84
CA ASN A 505 -23.28 -12.11 1.62
C ASN A 505 -23.81 -11.51 2.92
N LEU A 506 -23.61 -10.20 3.09
CA LEU A 506 -24.18 -9.43 4.19
C LEU A 506 -25.70 -9.59 4.22
N ASP A 507 -26.23 -10.01 5.36
CA ASP A 507 -27.66 -9.98 5.69
C ASP A 507 -27.87 -9.06 6.89
N GLY A 508 -28.18 -7.79 6.63
CA GLY A 508 -28.32 -6.77 7.65
C GLY A 508 -27.55 -5.49 7.36
N LYS A 509 -26.83 -4.97 8.33
CA LYS A 509 -26.11 -3.69 8.26
C LYS A 509 -24.61 -3.88 8.41
N SER A 510 -23.83 -3.13 7.63
CA SER A 510 -22.39 -2.99 7.82
C SER A 510 -21.98 -1.56 7.53
N TYR A 511 -21.29 -0.93 8.49
CA TYR A 511 -20.86 0.46 8.35
C TYR A 511 -19.58 0.77 9.12
N SER A 512 -18.96 1.89 8.75
CA SER A 512 -17.80 2.46 9.44
C SER A 512 -17.97 3.95 9.65
N HIS A 513 -17.77 4.43 10.86
CA HIS A 513 -17.54 5.83 11.20
C HIS A 513 -16.07 6.00 11.59
N THR A 514 -15.39 6.95 10.96
CA THR A 514 -14.02 7.31 11.31
C THR A 514 -13.92 8.81 11.51
N PHE A 515 -13.42 9.23 12.67
CA PHE A 515 -13.08 10.61 12.98
C PHE A 515 -11.59 10.71 13.26
N GLN A 516 -10.90 11.68 12.67
CA GLN A 516 -9.47 11.92 12.89
C GLN A 516 -9.18 13.41 13.05
N VAL A 517 -8.30 13.73 13.98
CA VAL A 517 -7.69 15.06 14.11
C VAL A 517 -6.18 14.88 14.05
N ASP A 518 -5.50 15.71 13.28
CA ASP A 518 -4.05 15.76 13.21
C ASP A 518 -3.54 17.20 13.23
N ALA A 519 -2.39 17.39 13.85
CA ALA A 519 -1.71 18.67 13.96
C ALA A 519 -0.22 18.50 13.64
N THR A 520 0.32 19.40 12.80
CA THR A 520 1.76 19.48 12.50
C THR A 520 2.27 20.88 12.78
N TYR A 521 3.35 20.98 13.54
CA TYR A 521 3.95 22.25 13.89
C TYR A 521 5.48 22.18 13.91
N ALA A 522 6.14 23.17 13.32
CA ALA A 522 7.58 23.35 13.44
C ALA A 522 7.90 24.07 14.76
N LEU A 523 8.36 23.34 15.77
CA LEU A 523 8.65 23.86 17.12
C LEU A 523 9.77 24.91 17.09
N PHE A 524 10.85 24.60 16.40
CA PHE A 524 11.97 25.51 16.10
C PHE A 524 12.65 25.07 14.79
N SER A 525 13.68 25.80 14.34
CA SER A 525 14.38 25.46 13.08
C SER A 525 14.94 24.04 13.13
N GLY A 526 14.54 23.23 12.15
CA GLY A 526 14.91 21.82 12.06
C GLY A 526 14.03 20.85 12.86
N MET A 527 13.19 21.30 13.79
CA MET A 527 12.34 20.43 14.63
C MET A 527 10.87 20.53 14.22
N THR A 528 10.29 19.40 13.86
CA THR A 528 8.86 19.26 13.54
C THR A 528 8.20 18.24 14.47
N ALA A 529 7.04 18.59 14.99
CA ALA A 529 6.16 17.68 15.73
C ALA A 529 4.88 17.45 14.94
N THR A 530 4.46 16.19 14.83
CA THR A 530 3.16 15.78 14.27
C THR A 530 2.44 14.93 15.31
N ALA A 531 1.23 15.34 15.69
CA ALA A 531 0.36 14.57 16.58
C ALA A 531 -0.94 14.26 15.85
N ALA A 532 -1.48 13.06 16.08
CA ALA A 532 -2.77 12.68 15.52
C ALA A 532 -3.53 11.77 16.47
N PHE A 533 -4.86 11.88 16.41
CA PHE A 533 -5.77 10.98 17.12
C PHE A 533 -6.94 10.60 16.23
N ARG A 534 -7.25 9.31 16.18
CA ARG A 534 -8.34 8.75 15.38
C ARG A 534 -9.24 7.86 16.21
N LEU A 535 -10.55 7.94 15.93
CA LEU A 535 -11.59 7.07 16.47
C LEU A 535 -12.25 6.29 15.32
N ASN A 536 -12.52 5.02 15.54
CA ASN A 536 -13.25 4.14 14.63
C ASN A 536 -14.43 3.47 15.35
N ASP A 537 -15.62 3.52 14.74
CA ASP A 537 -16.76 2.67 15.09
C ASP A 537 -17.16 1.89 13.84
N VAL A 538 -16.79 0.61 13.80
CA VAL A 538 -17.01 -0.28 12.65
C VAL A 538 -17.85 -1.45 13.09
N LYS A 539 -19.06 -1.57 12.54
CA LYS A 539 -19.99 -2.64 12.88
C LYS A 539 -20.47 -3.39 11.66
N CYS A 540 -20.73 -4.66 11.86
CA CYS A 540 -21.28 -5.55 10.85
C CYS A 540 -22.27 -6.53 11.49
N THR A 541 -23.31 -6.90 10.76
CA THR A 541 -24.28 -7.91 11.18
C THR A 541 -23.69 -9.29 10.91
N TYR A 542 -23.63 -10.11 11.97
CA TYR A 542 -23.26 -11.52 11.93
C TYR A 542 -24.39 -12.31 12.60
N ASP A 543 -24.95 -13.31 11.92
CA ASP A 543 -26.06 -14.14 12.41
C ASP A 543 -27.22 -13.32 13.00
N GLY A 544 -27.63 -12.26 12.26
CA GLY A 544 -28.72 -11.35 12.67
C GLY A 544 -28.38 -10.34 13.77
N SER A 545 -27.17 -10.37 14.33
CA SER A 545 -26.73 -9.46 15.41
C SER A 545 -25.70 -8.46 14.92
N LEU A 546 -25.98 -7.16 15.10
CA LEU A 546 -25.05 -6.08 14.77
C LEU A 546 -23.96 -5.99 15.85
N ARG A 547 -22.70 -6.28 15.48
CA ARG A 547 -21.56 -6.33 16.41
C ARG A 547 -20.40 -5.50 15.91
N GLN A 548 -19.46 -5.19 16.79
CA GLN A 548 -18.16 -4.58 16.42
C GLN A 548 -17.42 -5.51 15.47
N LYS A 549 -16.82 -4.96 14.41
CA LYS A 549 -16.00 -5.74 13.50
C LYS A 549 -14.74 -6.24 14.21
N PRO A 550 -14.47 -7.55 14.24
CA PRO A 550 -13.30 -8.10 14.91
C PRO A 550 -11.98 -7.53 14.38
N LEU A 551 -10.95 -7.56 15.23
CA LEU A 551 -9.58 -7.10 14.95
C LEU A 551 -9.52 -5.64 14.46
N THR A 552 -10.48 -4.80 14.88
CA THR A 552 -10.52 -3.38 14.53
C THR A 552 -10.35 -2.54 15.80
N SER A 553 -9.22 -1.84 15.88
CA SER A 553 -8.92 -0.94 17.01
C SER A 553 -9.90 0.24 17.03
N ARG A 554 -10.45 0.54 18.22
CA ARG A 554 -11.43 1.62 18.41
C ARG A 554 -10.80 3.01 18.28
N TYR A 555 -9.51 3.14 18.58
CA TYR A 555 -8.79 4.40 18.44
C TYR A 555 -7.30 4.18 18.14
N LYS A 556 -6.67 5.23 17.62
CA LYS A 556 -5.22 5.28 17.43
C LYS A 556 -4.71 6.67 17.79
N GLY A 557 -3.63 6.74 18.55
CA GLY A 557 -2.85 7.94 18.81
C GLY A 557 -1.48 7.84 18.15
N LEU A 558 -0.98 8.95 17.59
CA LEU A 558 0.35 9.04 16.99
C LEU A 558 1.02 10.32 17.44
N LEU A 559 2.31 10.24 17.79
CA LEU A 559 3.18 11.38 17.99
C LEU A 559 4.51 11.12 17.30
N THR A 560 4.85 11.96 16.33
CA THR A 560 6.14 11.92 15.64
C THR A 560 6.92 13.21 15.89
N LEU A 561 8.15 13.06 16.34
CA LEU A 561 9.11 14.15 16.50
C LEU A 561 10.27 13.92 15.52
N SER A 562 10.60 14.90 14.71
CA SER A 562 11.69 14.85 13.74
C SER A 562 12.57 16.08 13.90
N TYR A 563 13.86 15.87 14.12
CA TYR A 563 14.83 16.95 14.23
C TYR A 563 15.99 16.77 13.28
N LYS A 564 16.25 17.80 12.47
CA LYS A 564 17.46 17.94 11.62
C LYS A 564 18.33 19.04 12.14
N THR A 565 19.62 18.75 12.31
CA THR A 565 20.61 19.79 12.68
C THR A 565 20.73 20.86 11.60
N PRO A 566 21.24 22.08 11.90
CA PRO A 566 21.26 23.19 10.93
C PRO A 566 21.96 22.92 9.60
N LEU A 567 22.97 22.04 9.59
CA LEU A 567 23.66 21.62 8.36
C LEU A 567 23.09 20.31 7.77
N GLU A 568 21.95 19.85 8.29
CA GLU A 568 21.29 18.58 7.93
C GLU A 568 22.21 17.34 8.05
N LEU A 569 23.31 17.45 8.82
CA LEU A 569 24.28 16.36 8.98
C LEU A 569 23.75 15.22 9.87
N TRP A 570 22.89 15.57 10.82
CA TRP A 570 22.24 14.61 11.71
C TRP A 570 20.72 14.77 11.65
N GLN A 571 20.03 13.64 11.60
CA GLN A 571 18.58 13.59 11.72
C GLN A 571 18.21 12.61 12.83
N PHE A 572 17.25 13.02 13.67
CA PHE A 572 16.71 12.24 14.77
C PHE A 572 15.20 12.15 14.60
N ASP A 573 14.68 10.96 14.54
CA ASP A 573 13.26 10.70 14.37
C ASP A 573 12.78 9.78 15.50
N VAL A 574 11.66 10.14 16.12
CA VAL A 574 11.00 9.34 17.17
C VAL A 574 9.52 9.32 16.89
N THR A 575 8.92 8.14 16.89
CA THR A 575 7.47 7.97 16.70
C THR A 575 6.91 7.07 17.79
N GLY A 576 5.95 7.59 18.54
CA GLY A 576 5.13 6.83 19.48
C GLY A 576 3.75 6.57 18.90
N GLN A 577 3.26 5.33 19.05
CA GLN A 577 1.94 4.91 18.60
C GLN A 577 1.18 4.27 19.76
N LEU A 578 -0.03 4.77 20.03
CA LEU A 578 -0.99 4.16 20.94
C LEU A 578 -2.07 3.49 20.09
N ASN A 579 -2.16 2.17 20.15
CA ASN A 579 -3.17 1.39 19.45
C ASN A 579 -4.25 0.97 20.45
N GLY A 580 -5.51 1.32 20.17
CA GLY A 580 -6.64 1.03 21.05
C GLY A 580 -7.02 -0.44 21.02
N GLY A 581 -7.71 -0.87 22.07
CA GLY A 581 -8.29 -2.20 22.15
C GLY A 581 -9.45 -2.38 21.15
N GLY A 582 -9.90 -3.61 21.04
CA GLY A 582 -11.01 -4.03 20.17
C GLY A 582 -11.54 -5.40 20.58
N GLU A 583 -12.20 -6.08 19.65
CA GLU A 583 -12.80 -7.40 19.85
C GLU A 583 -12.17 -8.44 18.92
N LEU A 584 -12.11 -9.69 19.37
CA LEU A 584 -11.68 -10.86 18.61
C LEU A 584 -12.90 -11.56 17.98
N TYR A 585 -12.69 -12.62 17.22
CA TYR A 585 -13.77 -13.36 16.56
C TYR A 585 -14.75 -14.00 17.55
N ASP A 586 -14.27 -14.41 18.74
CA ASP A 586 -15.06 -14.98 19.82
C ASP A 586 -15.71 -13.91 20.72
N GLN A 587 -15.68 -12.63 20.32
CA GLN A 587 -16.18 -11.46 21.06
C GLN A 587 -15.42 -11.15 22.35
N SER A 588 -14.34 -11.86 22.68
CA SER A 588 -13.45 -11.44 23.74
C SER A 588 -12.73 -10.13 23.35
N SER A 589 -12.42 -9.29 24.34
CA SER A 589 -11.72 -8.03 24.09
C SER A 589 -10.21 -8.19 24.20
N TYR A 590 -9.48 -7.45 23.39
CA TYR A 590 -8.04 -7.27 23.52
C TYR A 590 -7.69 -5.85 24.02
N PRO A 591 -6.59 -5.69 24.78
CA PRO A 591 -6.21 -4.41 25.38
C PRO A 591 -5.60 -3.44 24.39
N ALA A 592 -5.50 -2.16 24.78
CA ALA A 592 -4.67 -1.19 24.11
C ALA A 592 -3.17 -1.45 24.39
N TYR A 593 -2.32 -1.05 23.45
CA TYR A 593 -0.86 -1.15 23.60
C TYR A 593 -0.15 0.06 23.00
N PHE A 594 1.07 0.30 23.47
CA PHE A 594 1.92 1.39 23.02
C PHE A 594 3.21 0.86 22.41
N GLN A 595 3.58 1.44 21.26
CA GLN A 595 4.85 1.15 20.57
C GLN A 595 5.65 2.43 20.40
N LEU A 596 6.96 2.29 20.53
CA LEU A 596 7.93 3.35 20.30
C LEU A 596 8.94 2.90 19.25
N GLN A 597 9.24 3.76 18.30
CA GLN A 597 10.32 3.57 17.34
C GLN A 597 11.19 4.82 17.28
N ALA A 598 12.47 4.64 16.99
CA ALA A 598 13.40 5.75 16.86
C ALA A 598 14.50 5.42 15.84
N GLN A 599 14.97 6.47 15.15
CA GLN A 599 16.09 6.38 14.21
C GLN A 599 16.99 7.59 14.34
N VAL A 600 18.28 7.36 14.22
CA VAL A 600 19.30 8.40 14.06
C VAL A 600 20.00 8.16 12.71
N THR A 601 20.08 9.22 11.92
CA THR A 601 20.74 9.20 10.61
C THR A 601 21.88 10.22 10.60
N ARG A 602 23.05 9.80 10.11
CA ARG A 602 24.19 10.68 9.84
C ARG A 602 24.41 10.78 8.36
N GLU A 603 24.32 11.98 7.83
CA GLU A 603 24.58 12.28 6.42
C GLU A 603 26.07 12.60 6.20
N PHE A 604 26.65 11.99 5.16
CA PHE A 604 27.96 12.26 4.59
C PHE A 604 27.82 12.64 3.12
N HIS A 605 28.89 13.03 2.48
CA HIS A 605 28.83 13.55 1.10
C HIS A 605 28.26 12.54 0.08
N HIS A 606 28.64 11.26 0.18
CA HIS A 606 28.22 10.22 -0.79
C HIS A 606 27.39 9.09 -0.14
N PHE A 607 27.25 9.08 1.17
CA PHE A 607 26.48 8.05 1.86
C PHE A 607 25.87 8.59 3.15
N SER A 608 24.87 7.89 3.65
CA SER A 608 24.35 8.10 5.00
C SER A 608 24.34 6.79 5.78
N LEU A 609 24.64 6.90 7.07
CA LEU A 609 24.50 5.80 8.03
C LEU A 609 23.24 6.04 8.85
N TYR A 610 22.45 5.00 9.05
CA TYR A 610 21.32 5.07 9.96
C TYR A 610 21.31 3.86 10.91
N VAL A 611 20.89 4.15 12.14
CA VAL A 611 20.71 3.17 13.21
C VAL A 611 19.39 3.47 13.88
N GLY A 612 18.62 2.44 14.17
CA GLY A 612 17.32 2.64 14.80
C GLY A 612 16.81 1.39 15.48
N GLY A 613 15.60 1.50 15.99
CA GLY A 613 14.88 0.39 16.57
C GLY A 613 13.39 0.56 16.43
N GLU A 614 12.73 -0.57 16.26
CA GLU A 614 11.29 -0.72 16.21
C GLU A 614 10.78 -1.38 17.47
N ASN A 615 9.55 -1.08 17.84
CA ASN A 615 8.92 -1.63 19.04
C ASN A 615 9.82 -1.57 20.29
N LEU A 616 10.47 -0.43 20.53
CA LEU A 616 11.42 -0.22 21.65
C LEU A 616 10.76 -0.41 23.02
N THR A 617 9.44 -0.43 23.10
CA THR A 617 8.68 -0.80 24.31
C THR A 617 8.68 -2.30 24.57
N ASN A 618 9.18 -3.10 23.65
CA ASN A 618 9.22 -4.57 23.70
C ASN A 618 7.83 -5.20 23.94
N TYR A 619 6.74 -4.54 23.49
CA TYR A 619 5.40 -5.07 23.63
C TYR A 619 5.16 -6.15 22.58
N LYS A 620 4.67 -7.30 22.98
CA LYS A 620 4.26 -8.40 22.11
C LYS A 620 3.02 -9.09 22.66
N ILE A 621 2.25 -9.72 21.79
CA ILE A 621 1.12 -10.57 22.17
C ILE A 621 1.67 -11.81 22.87
N ALA A 622 1.08 -12.19 24.02
CA ALA A 622 1.51 -13.37 24.75
C ALA A 622 1.19 -14.66 23.98
N ASP A 623 -0.04 -14.73 23.43
CA ASP A 623 -0.56 -15.91 22.70
C ASP A 623 -0.98 -15.50 21.26
N PRO A 624 -0.03 -15.28 20.33
CA PRO A 624 -0.36 -14.93 18.95
C PRO A 624 -1.01 -16.10 18.19
N ILE A 625 -0.76 -17.33 18.61
CA ILE A 625 -1.27 -18.57 18.04
C ILE A 625 -2.06 -19.34 19.10
N ARG A 626 -3.35 -19.46 18.89
CA ARG A 626 -4.21 -20.24 19.78
C ARG A 626 -4.01 -21.74 19.55
N HIS A 627 -3.97 -22.50 20.63
CA HIS A 627 -3.72 -23.95 20.61
C HIS A 627 -2.42 -24.36 19.86
N ALA A 628 -1.35 -23.56 20.00
CA ALA A 628 -0.05 -23.78 19.38
C ALA A 628 0.53 -25.19 19.66
N HIS A 629 0.28 -25.74 20.87
CA HIS A 629 0.73 -27.09 21.23
C HIS A 629 -0.04 -28.23 20.55
N HIS A 630 -1.18 -27.91 19.89
CA HIS A 630 -2.01 -28.87 19.16
C HIS A 630 -2.35 -28.35 17.76
N PRO A 631 -1.34 -28.14 16.88
CA PRO A 631 -1.53 -27.42 15.62
C PRO A 631 -2.38 -28.19 14.59
N TRP A 632 -2.63 -29.47 14.83
CA TRP A 632 -3.48 -30.33 14.00
C TRP A 632 -4.95 -30.37 14.45
N SER A 633 -5.28 -29.68 15.53
CA SER A 633 -6.66 -29.62 16.03
C SER A 633 -7.50 -28.60 15.26
N ALA A 634 -8.81 -28.79 15.23
CA ALA A 634 -9.74 -27.83 14.65
C ALA A 634 -9.74 -26.47 15.41
N ALA A 635 -9.27 -26.46 16.66
CA ALA A 635 -9.16 -25.25 17.48
C ALA A 635 -7.88 -24.43 17.23
N PHE A 636 -6.94 -24.96 16.46
CA PHE A 636 -5.71 -24.22 16.10
C PHE A 636 -6.04 -22.96 15.30
N ASP A 637 -5.46 -21.82 15.69
CA ASP A 637 -5.74 -20.55 15.05
C ASP A 637 -4.61 -19.54 15.18
N ALA A 638 -3.93 -19.25 14.09
CA ALA A 638 -2.88 -18.24 13.98
C ALA A 638 -3.39 -16.92 13.36
N THR A 639 -4.71 -16.74 13.19
CA THR A 639 -5.29 -15.59 12.45
C THR A 639 -5.79 -14.45 13.34
N GLN A 640 -5.77 -14.61 14.67
CA GLN A 640 -6.29 -13.60 15.61
C GLN A 640 -5.20 -12.65 16.11
N VAL A 641 -4.44 -12.08 15.19
CA VAL A 641 -3.32 -11.17 15.51
C VAL A 641 -3.82 -9.73 15.62
N TRP A 642 -3.80 -9.20 16.85
CA TRP A 642 -4.27 -7.86 17.16
C TRP A 642 -3.17 -6.86 17.51
N GLY A 643 -1.91 -7.31 17.65
CA GLY A 643 -0.75 -6.50 18.00
C GLY A 643 0.56 -7.10 17.47
N PRO A 644 1.71 -6.61 17.93
CA PRO A 644 3.01 -7.11 17.50
C PRO A 644 3.22 -8.57 17.91
N VAL A 645 3.75 -9.38 17.00
CA VAL A 645 4.15 -10.77 17.26
C VAL A 645 5.62 -10.83 17.69
N THR A 646 6.46 -9.86 17.25
CA THR A 646 7.87 -9.73 17.61
C THR A 646 8.08 -8.65 18.65
N GLY A 647 9.11 -8.82 19.51
CA GLY A 647 9.52 -7.83 20.50
C GLY A 647 10.31 -6.65 19.90
N ALA A 648 11.16 -6.03 20.73
CA ALA A 648 12.03 -4.94 20.30
C ALA A 648 13.06 -5.43 19.29
N MET A 649 13.23 -4.66 18.20
CA MET A 649 14.16 -4.96 17.12
C MET A 649 15.07 -3.75 16.88
N ALA A 650 16.38 -4.00 16.80
CA ALA A 650 17.37 -3.00 16.39
C ALA A 650 17.80 -3.21 14.95
N TYR A 651 18.16 -2.14 14.27
CA TYR A 651 18.66 -2.20 12.89
C TYR A 651 19.75 -1.18 12.60
N VAL A 652 20.53 -1.48 11.57
CA VAL A 652 21.54 -0.59 11.01
C VAL A 652 21.49 -0.66 9.50
N GLY A 653 21.82 0.44 8.84
CA GLY A 653 21.94 0.44 7.40
C GLY A 653 22.76 1.59 6.85
N VAL A 654 23.09 1.43 5.56
CA VAL A 654 23.88 2.38 4.79
C VAL A 654 23.15 2.71 3.51
N ARG A 655 22.96 3.98 3.22
CA ARG A 655 22.48 4.48 1.92
C ARG A 655 23.63 5.15 1.21
N PHE A 656 23.93 4.69 0.03
CA PHE A 656 24.98 5.22 -0.83
C PHE A 656 24.36 5.89 -2.04
N LYS A 657 24.89 7.06 -2.45
CA LYS A 657 24.43 7.81 -3.60
C LYS A 657 25.63 8.38 -4.36
N LEU A 658 25.76 7.97 -5.62
CA LEU A 658 26.71 8.50 -6.57
C LEU A 658 25.92 9.11 -7.74
N GLU A 659 25.85 10.42 -7.78
CA GLU A 659 25.26 11.17 -8.90
C GLU A 659 26.37 11.55 -9.88
N LYS A 660 26.06 11.53 -11.17
CA LYS A 660 26.94 12.07 -12.19
C LYS A 660 26.95 13.60 -12.03
N LEU A 661 28.13 14.15 -11.79
CA LEU A 661 28.36 15.59 -11.72
C LEU A 661 28.10 16.27 -13.07
#